data_12249ab870c1b03ba4416082362cbe18
#
_entry.id   12249ab870c1b03ba4416082362cbe18
#
_cell.length_a   1.000
_cell.length_b   1.000
_cell.length_c   1.000
_cell.angle_alpha   90.00
_cell.angle_beta   90.00
_cell.angle_gamma   90.00
#
_symmetry.space_group_name_H-M   'P 1'
#
loop_
_entity.id
_entity.type
_entity.pdbx_description
1 polymer ?
#
loop_
_entity_poly.entity_id
_entity_poly.type
_entity_poly.pdbx_seq_one_letter_code
_entity_poly.pdbx_strand_id
1 'polypeptide(L)'
;GHAAYVVPDNYLVNQVIEEAKDLGIDVTTSEKDVSFLDGSSILVINIQKLFNGLSIFGMRSWGNVTLDYVLIDDVHACVDDVKTQFSIRVDNENAIAKEIFNLYKDDLKAQNEKNFLDICSGDPKSGYLSVPFWRLQETKSELLAILQKYKNDPGIKFNYPLIGDILQFCNCTFTHNSVEIEPYAIPISKIMAFANAQRRIFMSATLCDDSQLTSVFDIDENIEIISPKLAADIGDRMILFPQAYTPQITDQDIKNKLAEYANDYNVVVIVPSKNRANFWNDVTSEIYSAINIVDGVKKIRSQKHGLYVLVNKYDGIDLPNDSCRIIVLDGIPDARTALERLRENYLQGSINGIKEKIQKIEQGMGRGVRSTNDYCGVIIMGAALVQILYSQKAVSFFSVATRKQYGDASQMNKKLDTAKSIDEIFSTLDYCIKQDKNWVQISRNALSNLGYEKELKVEKATVVLRKAFDYSMLKGNYVKALELMRNLVNETKDPIYKGFLMLEEAKYCQFVNPTDAQRILAAAQEYNHHIPNPIDGIKTIDDLKKIKAQAQQIADMYADKDVNEYILNMNVAIDSLVFAPSSYRVFEKSLMQLGKLLGWGSSRPDEMYNIGPDVLWYVGNLKYAVIECKNEATSEKISKDNCEQLLSSVSWFKNNFPSDCSCIPIMIHPSVKFDKHASPAEDFRMIDTAMLNRLKENVRKFCIAISVSGVFKNVSALSDTLDTFNLTPNGFFKSYTTDYLYEI
;
A
#
# COMPACT_ATOMS: atom_id res chain seq x y z
N GLY A 1 -5.15 36.94 23.25
CA GLY A 1 -4.14 36.26 22.45
C GLY A 1 -4.68 35.84 21.11
N HIS A 2 -3.84 35.65 20.11
CA HIS A 2 -4.26 35.29 18.75
C HIS A 2 -4.53 33.78 18.67
N ALA A 3 -5.74 33.42 18.35
CA ALA A 3 -6.16 32.01 18.18
C ALA A 3 -6.53 31.70 16.73
N ALA A 4 -6.08 30.56 16.22
CA ALA A 4 -6.51 30.05 14.93
C ALA A 4 -7.22 28.71 15.10
N TYR A 5 -8.39 28.59 14.47
CA TYR A 5 -9.11 27.32 14.27
C TYR A 5 -8.89 26.88 12.83
N VAL A 6 -8.26 25.75 12.68
CA VAL A 6 -7.74 25.25 11.40
C VAL A 6 -8.48 23.98 11.02
N VAL A 7 -9.03 23.93 9.80
CA VAL A 7 -9.80 22.82 9.26
C VAL A 7 -9.20 22.34 7.92
N PRO A 8 -9.50 21.13 7.46
CA PRO A 8 -8.95 20.58 6.22
C PRO A 8 -9.22 21.44 4.98
N ASP A 9 -10.44 21.93 4.78
CA ASP A 9 -10.85 22.59 3.55
C ASP A 9 -11.77 23.81 3.75
N ASN A 10 -12.04 24.53 2.67
CA ASN A 10 -12.89 25.73 2.70
C ASN A 10 -14.37 25.43 2.96
N TYR A 11 -14.85 24.21 2.70
CA TYR A 11 -16.23 23.84 3.01
C TYR A 11 -16.43 23.82 4.53
N LEU A 12 -15.49 23.20 5.26
CA LEU A 12 -15.49 23.17 6.72
C LEU A 12 -15.23 24.55 7.33
N VAL A 13 -14.43 25.44 6.69
CA VAL A 13 -14.31 26.84 7.13
C VAL A 13 -15.70 27.51 7.19
N ASN A 14 -16.51 27.38 6.14
CA ASN A 14 -17.83 27.98 6.11
C ASN A 14 -18.77 27.37 7.16
N GLN A 15 -18.72 26.05 7.35
CA GLN A 15 -19.52 25.38 8.38
C GLN A 15 -19.18 25.90 9.78
N VAL A 16 -17.89 25.96 10.12
CA VAL A 16 -17.42 26.48 11.42
C VAL A 16 -17.86 27.93 11.66
N ILE A 17 -17.86 28.76 10.62
CA ILE A 17 -18.35 30.15 10.72
C ILE A 17 -19.83 30.19 11.06
N GLU A 18 -20.65 29.34 10.42
CA GLU A 18 -22.09 29.27 10.71
C GLU A 18 -22.35 28.79 12.14
N GLU A 19 -21.66 27.72 12.56
CA GLU A 19 -21.78 27.17 13.92
C GLU A 19 -21.29 28.17 14.99
N ALA A 20 -20.17 28.87 14.75
CA ALA A 20 -19.67 29.91 15.64
C ALA A 20 -20.67 31.05 15.82
N LYS A 21 -21.33 31.46 14.74
CA LYS A 21 -22.40 32.48 14.78
C LYS A 21 -23.57 32.05 15.64
N ASP A 22 -24.00 30.78 15.50
CA ASP A 22 -25.10 30.25 16.30
C ASP A 22 -24.76 30.18 17.80
N LEU A 23 -23.46 29.98 18.11
CA LEU A 23 -22.93 29.96 19.48
C LEU A 23 -22.58 31.36 20.02
N GLY A 24 -22.68 32.42 19.19
CA GLY A 24 -22.30 33.78 19.58
C GLY A 24 -20.78 33.97 19.77
N ILE A 25 -19.95 33.20 19.03
CA ILE A 25 -18.50 33.31 19.05
C ILE A 25 -18.03 34.17 17.88
N ASP A 26 -17.25 35.20 18.15
CA ASP A 26 -16.70 36.08 17.13
C ASP A 26 -15.54 35.40 16.37
N VAL A 27 -15.71 35.26 15.06
CA VAL A 27 -14.76 34.65 14.16
C VAL A 27 -14.50 35.49 12.93
N THR A 28 -13.31 35.38 12.34
CA THR A 28 -12.95 35.98 11.06
C THR A 28 -12.15 35.03 10.18
N THR A 29 -12.16 35.24 8.86
CA THR A 29 -11.33 34.48 7.90
C THR A 29 -10.12 35.27 7.44
N SER A 30 -10.00 36.54 7.87
CA SER A 30 -8.91 37.44 7.46
C SER A 30 -7.93 37.70 8.60
N GLU A 31 -6.70 37.35 8.37
CA GLU A 31 -5.58 37.66 9.26
C GLU A 31 -5.25 39.15 9.40
N LYS A 32 -5.90 39.99 8.59
CA LYS A 32 -5.77 41.44 8.60
C LYS A 32 -6.93 42.13 9.30
N ASP A 33 -7.91 41.39 9.74
CA ASP A 33 -9.06 41.92 10.45
C ASP A 33 -8.61 42.53 11.79
N VAL A 34 -9.14 43.72 12.12
CA VAL A 34 -8.84 44.41 13.37
C VAL A 34 -9.25 43.55 14.56
N SER A 35 -10.38 42.87 14.47
CA SER A 35 -10.88 42.00 15.54
C SER A 35 -9.97 40.78 15.82
N PHE A 36 -9.26 40.30 14.82
CA PHE A 36 -8.22 39.28 15.02
C PHE A 36 -6.94 39.88 15.59
N LEU A 37 -6.52 41.03 15.05
CA LEU A 37 -5.26 41.70 15.47
C LEU A 37 -5.30 42.21 16.91
N ASP A 38 -6.47 42.56 17.44
CA ASP A 38 -6.67 42.93 18.85
C ASP A 38 -6.98 41.73 19.75
N GLY A 39 -7.15 40.54 19.16
CA GLY A 39 -7.41 39.28 19.86
C GLY A 39 -8.85 39.09 20.32
N SER A 40 -9.82 39.82 19.76
CA SER A 40 -11.24 39.71 20.09
C SER A 40 -11.98 38.68 19.26
N SER A 41 -11.42 38.21 18.12
CA SER A 41 -12.00 37.16 17.30
C SER A 41 -11.01 36.00 17.03
N ILE A 42 -11.54 34.81 16.76
CA ILE A 42 -10.77 33.63 16.37
C ILE A 42 -10.64 33.61 14.83
N LEU A 43 -9.44 33.36 14.34
CA LEU A 43 -9.18 33.19 12.92
C LEU A 43 -9.54 31.78 12.46
N VAL A 44 -10.51 31.64 11.56
CA VAL A 44 -10.91 30.34 10.98
C VAL A 44 -10.33 30.22 9.57
N ILE A 45 -9.45 29.25 9.36
CA ILE A 45 -8.73 29.03 8.10
C ILE A 45 -8.61 27.55 7.74
N ASN A 46 -8.36 27.27 6.48
CA ASN A 46 -7.97 25.93 6.07
C ASN A 46 -6.48 25.67 6.35
N ILE A 47 -6.12 24.39 6.39
CA ILE A 47 -4.75 23.94 6.70
C ILE A 47 -3.72 24.46 5.69
N GLN A 48 -4.09 24.60 4.41
CA GLN A 48 -3.21 25.07 3.35
C GLN A 48 -2.85 26.56 3.51
N LYS A 49 -3.73 27.36 4.10
CA LYS A 49 -3.43 28.76 4.39
C LYS A 49 -2.38 28.90 5.50
N LEU A 50 -2.37 28.00 6.49
CA LEU A 50 -1.38 27.97 7.54
C LEU A 50 -0.03 27.46 7.03
N PHE A 51 -0.04 26.33 6.29
CA PHE A 51 1.16 25.61 5.84
C PHE A 51 1.39 25.77 4.34
N ASN A 52 2.05 26.85 3.93
CA ASN A 52 2.55 27.01 2.57
C ASN A 52 3.77 27.94 2.54
N GLY A 53 4.56 27.87 1.47
CA GLY A 53 5.82 28.61 1.36
C GLY A 53 5.69 30.12 1.21
N LEU A 54 4.50 30.64 0.97
CA LEU A 54 4.19 32.07 0.94
C LEU A 54 3.34 32.50 2.15
N SER A 55 3.17 31.60 3.12
CA SER A 55 2.38 31.86 4.33
C SER A 55 2.93 33.04 5.11
N ILE A 56 2.04 33.91 5.58
CA ILE A 56 2.35 34.99 6.50
C ILE A 56 2.65 34.50 7.92
N PHE A 57 2.38 33.21 8.19
CA PHE A 57 2.54 32.57 9.50
C PHE A 57 3.96 32.05 9.77
N GLY A 58 4.91 32.19 8.83
CA GLY A 58 6.22 31.72 9.21
C GLY A 58 7.37 31.75 8.23
N MET A 59 7.13 31.94 6.94
CA MET A 59 8.21 31.87 5.94
C MET A 59 8.90 33.20 5.66
N ARG A 60 8.42 34.33 6.20
CA ARG A 60 9.00 35.64 5.96
C ARG A 60 9.61 36.21 7.25
N SER A 61 10.77 36.79 7.15
CA SER A 61 11.46 37.47 8.27
C SER A 61 10.77 38.76 8.76
N TRP A 62 9.77 39.26 8.02
CA TRP A 62 9.10 40.52 8.29
C TRP A 62 7.57 40.36 8.25
N GLY A 63 6.88 40.82 9.30
CA GLY A 63 5.43 40.93 9.34
C GLY A 63 4.69 39.57 9.50
N ASN A 64 5.33 38.65 10.17
CA ASN A 64 4.68 37.37 10.49
C ASN A 64 3.57 37.58 11.52
N VAL A 65 2.41 36.98 11.25
CA VAL A 65 1.34 36.88 12.23
C VAL A 65 1.75 35.80 13.24
N THR A 66 1.74 36.14 14.52
CA THR A 66 1.97 35.19 15.61
C THR A 66 0.66 34.56 16.06
N LEU A 67 0.70 33.30 16.47
CA LEU A 67 -0.43 32.57 17.04
C LEU A 67 -0.05 32.11 18.45
N ASP A 68 -0.89 32.40 19.41
CA ASP A 68 -0.76 31.88 20.78
C ASP A 68 -1.42 30.47 20.88
N TYR A 69 -2.53 30.29 20.20
CA TYR A 69 -3.31 29.06 20.21
C TYR A 69 -3.59 28.60 18.78
N VAL A 70 -3.33 27.32 18.52
CA VAL A 70 -3.67 26.66 17.25
C VAL A 70 -4.51 25.42 17.55
N LEU A 71 -5.74 25.41 17.06
CA LEU A 71 -6.65 24.26 17.13
C LEU A 71 -6.76 23.66 15.74
N ILE A 72 -6.39 22.41 15.57
CA ILE A 72 -6.53 21.70 14.29
C ILE A 72 -7.63 20.67 14.44
N ASP A 73 -8.70 20.85 13.69
CA ASP A 73 -9.84 19.94 13.66
C ASP A 73 -9.70 18.92 12.53
N ASP A 74 -10.23 17.72 12.75
CA ASP A 74 -10.03 16.55 11.88
C ASP A 74 -8.56 16.42 11.42
N VAL A 75 -7.66 16.40 12.41
CA VAL A 75 -6.22 16.46 12.17
C VAL A 75 -5.71 15.37 11.23
N HIS A 76 -6.32 14.19 11.18
CA HIS A 76 -5.92 13.12 10.26
C HIS A 76 -6.22 13.48 8.81
N ALA A 77 -7.34 14.17 8.53
CA ALA A 77 -7.60 14.70 7.19
C ALA A 77 -6.60 15.81 6.81
N CYS A 78 -6.12 16.58 7.78
CA CYS A 78 -5.10 17.61 7.57
C CYS A 78 -3.70 17.06 7.25
N VAL A 79 -3.36 15.85 7.68
CA VAL A 79 -2.02 15.24 7.49
C VAL A 79 -1.60 15.21 6.02
N ASP A 80 -2.48 14.75 5.14
CA ASP A 80 -2.17 14.61 3.71
C ASP A 80 -2.00 15.97 3.02
N ASP A 81 -2.81 16.95 3.42
CA ASP A 81 -2.68 18.32 2.92
C ASP A 81 -1.36 18.96 3.33
N VAL A 82 -0.93 18.77 4.59
CA VAL A 82 0.37 19.26 5.07
C VAL A 82 1.51 18.60 4.29
N LYS A 83 1.49 17.27 4.12
CA LYS A 83 2.50 16.56 3.31
C LYS A 83 2.58 17.14 1.89
N THR A 84 1.43 17.37 1.26
CA THR A 84 1.35 17.96 -0.09
C THR A 84 1.96 19.37 -0.14
N GLN A 85 1.77 20.20 0.88
CA GLN A 85 2.38 21.52 0.92
C GLN A 85 3.92 21.47 1.02
N PHE A 86 4.47 20.49 1.71
CA PHE A 86 5.92 20.28 1.84
C PHE A 86 6.50 19.35 0.77
N SER A 87 5.76 19.10 -0.32
CA SER A 87 6.20 18.26 -1.44
C SER A 87 6.14 19.07 -2.74
N ILE A 88 7.09 18.85 -3.65
CA ILE A 88 7.01 19.32 -5.02
C ILE A 88 6.54 18.14 -5.88
N ARG A 89 5.45 18.32 -6.61
CA ARG A 89 4.97 17.37 -7.59
C ARG A 89 4.74 18.08 -8.91
N VAL A 90 5.40 17.63 -9.95
CA VAL A 90 5.25 18.16 -11.31
C VAL A 90 5.06 17.04 -12.31
N ASP A 91 4.18 17.27 -13.28
CA ASP A 91 3.91 16.30 -14.34
C ASP A 91 5.12 16.16 -15.29
N ASN A 92 5.36 14.97 -15.84
CA ASN A 92 6.49 14.67 -16.70
C ASN A 92 6.55 15.57 -17.96
N GLU A 93 5.40 16.09 -18.40
CA GLU A 93 5.34 17.04 -19.52
C GLU A 93 5.87 18.44 -19.17
N ASN A 94 5.96 18.77 -17.89
CA ASN A 94 6.47 20.05 -17.43
C ASN A 94 7.98 20.19 -17.71
N ALA A 95 8.43 21.40 -18.03
CA ALA A 95 9.85 21.71 -18.28
C ALA A 95 10.73 21.41 -17.05
N ILE A 96 10.21 21.63 -15.83
CA ILE A 96 10.91 21.33 -14.59
C ILE A 96 11.21 19.81 -14.50
N ALA A 97 10.21 18.99 -14.72
CA ALA A 97 10.33 17.53 -14.67
C ALA A 97 11.36 17.02 -15.71
N LYS A 98 11.34 17.58 -16.93
CA LYS A 98 12.28 17.22 -17.99
C LYS A 98 13.73 17.57 -17.64
N GLU A 99 13.96 18.72 -17.00
CA GLU A 99 15.33 19.09 -16.56
C GLU A 99 15.79 18.19 -15.39
N ILE A 100 14.92 17.88 -14.43
CA ILE A 100 15.22 16.96 -13.32
C ILE A 100 15.48 15.55 -13.85
N PHE A 101 14.68 15.08 -14.82
CA PHE A 101 14.89 13.78 -15.46
C PHE A 101 16.25 13.70 -16.15
N ASN A 102 16.63 14.73 -16.91
CA ASN A 102 17.92 14.77 -17.59
C ASN A 102 19.11 14.76 -16.62
N LEU A 103 18.94 15.30 -15.41
CA LEU A 103 19.98 15.27 -14.36
C LEU A 103 20.20 13.84 -13.82
N TYR A 104 19.14 13.02 -13.72
CA TYR A 104 19.18 11.73 -13.02
C TYR A 104 18.93 10.49 -13.87
N LYS A 105 18.69 10.61 -15.19
CA LYS A 105 18.31 9.50 -16.06
C LYS A 105 19.27 8.30 -16.02
N ASP A 106 20.58 8.56 -15.93
CA ASP A 106 21.59 7.51 -15.92
C ASP A 106 21.61 6.80 -14.55
N ASP A 107 21.44 7.54 -13.47
CA ASP A 107 21.32 6.99 -12.11
C ASP A 107 20.07 6.13 -11.95
N LEU A 108 18.93 6.58 -12.50
CA LEU A 108 17.67 5.84 -12.50
C LEU A 108 17.76 4.54 -13.30
N LYS A 109 18.39 4.62 -14.50
CA LYS A 109 18.62 3.44 -15.35
C LYS A 109 19.51 2.42 -14.64
N ALA A 110 20.57 2.86 -13.95
CA ALA A 110 21.47 1.99 -13.19
C ALA A 110 20.78 1.29 -12.03
N GLN A 111 19.75 1.89 -11.42
CA GLN A 111 18.98 1.24 -10.35
C GLN A 111 18.09 0.12 -10.86
N ASN A 112 17.33 0.34 -11.94
CA ASN A 112 16.51 -0.68 -12.59
C ASN A 112 16.16 -0.27 -14.02
N GLU A 113 16.83 -0.89 -15.01
CA GLU A 113 16.69 -0.56 -16.43
C GLU A 113 15.28 -0.85 -16.97
N LYS A 114 14.67 -1.99 -16.60
CA LYS A 114 13.31 -2.37 -17.01
C LYS A 114 12.29 -1.35 -16.54
N ASN A 115 12.34 -1.01 -15.25
CA ASN A 115 11.46 -0.03 -14.65
C ASN A 115 11.67 1.38 -15.22
N PHE A 116 12.92 1.74 -15.53
CA PHE A 116 13.26 2.99 -16.21
C PHE A 116 12.61 3.09 -17.59
N LEU A 117 12.68 2.03 -18.40
CA LEU A 117 12.06 2.00 -19.73
C LEU A 117 10.54 2.12 -19.67
N ASP A 118 9.89 1.47 -18.69
CA ASP A 118 8.43 1.57 -18.49
C ASP A 118 8.00 2.99 -18.10
N ILE A 119 8.75 3.64 -17.21
CA ILE A 119 8.49 5.05 -16.86
C ILE A 119 8.64 5.95 -18.08
N CYS A 120 9.68 5.73 -18.90
CA CYS A 120 9.89 6.49 -20.13
C CYS A 120 8.80 6.27 -21.17
N SER A 121 8.22 5.06 -21.24
CA SER A 121 7.11 4.76 -22.16
C SER A 121 5.78 5.36 -21.71
N GLY A 122 5.69 5.86 -20.47
CA GLY A 122 4.48 6.42 -19.90
C GLY A 122 3.43 5.37 -19.52
N ASP A 123 3.83 4.12 -19.29
CA ASP A 123 2.89 3.06 -18.88
C ASP A 123 2.26 3.40 -17.51
N PRO A 124 0.92 3.56 -17.43
CA PRO A 124 0.23 3.87 -16.19
C PRO A 124 0.41 2.84 -15.07
N LYS A 125 0.83 1.64 -15.41
CA LYS A 125 1.13 0.57 -14.46
C LYS A 125 2.63 0.40 -14.21
N SER A 126 3.47 1.26 -14.83
CA SER A 126 4.89 1.30 -14.51
C SER A 126 5.07 1.51 -13.00
N GLY A 127 6.15 1.00 -12.47
CA GLY A 127 6.51 1.26 -11.09
C GLY A 127 6.93 2.72 -10.89
N TYR A 128 7.79 2.90 -9.96
CA TYR A 128 8.44 4.16 -9.61
C TYR A 128 9.94 3.88 -9.45
N LEU A 129 10.75 4.91 -9.68
CA LEU A 129 12.17 4.89 -9.39
C LEU A 129 12.53 6.11 -8.55
N SER A 130 13.27 5.89 -7.49
CA SER A 130 13.82 6.96 -6.67
C SER A 130 15.26 7.23 -7.08
N VAL A 131 15.60 8.50 -7.15
CA VAL A 131 17.00 8.92 -7.26
C VAL A 131 17.75 8.38 -6.04
N PRO A 132 18.90 7.72 -6.21
CA PRO A 132 19.70 7.27 -5.07
C PRO A 132 20.05 8.43 -4.14
N PHE A 133 19.92 8.21 -2.82
CA PHE A 133 20.11 9.28 -1.82
C PHE A 133 21.49 9.93 -1.91
N TRP A 134 22.55 9.17 -2.23
CA TRP A 134 23.90 9.72 -2.38
C TRP A 134 23.98 10.66 -3.58
N ARG A 135 23.34 10.34 -4.71
CA ARG A 135 23.31 11.22 -5.88
C ARG A 135 22.55 12.51 -5.61
N LEU A 136 21.38 12.40 -4.92
CA LEU A 136 20.61 13.59 -4.56
C LEU A 136 21.38 14.53 -3.61
N GLN A 137 22.14 13.96 -2.66
CA GLN A 137 22.99 14.75 -1.75
C GLN A 137 24.17 15.39 -2.46
N GLU A 138 24.79 14.69 -3.41
CA GLU A 138 25.90 15.19 -4.22
C GLU A 138 25.47 16.33 -5.17
N THR A 139 24.33 16.16 -5.84
CA THR A 139 23.81 17.07 -6.88
C THR A 139 22.76 18.05 -6.37
N LYS A 140 22.68 18.27 -5.05
CA LYS A 140 21.70 19.20 -4.47
C LYS A 140 21.76 20.61 -5.05
N SER A 141 22.96 21.09 -5.41
CA SER A 141 23.16 22.44 -5.96
C SER A 141 22.60 22.56 -7.38
N GLU A 142 22.76 21.54 -8.19
CA GLU A 142 22.23 21.45 -9.54
C GLU A 142 20.69 21.37 -9.50
N LEU A 143 20.14 20.52 -8.64
CA LEU A 143 18.69 20.43 -8.44
C LEU A 143 18.11 21.76 -7.92
N LEU A 144 18.79 22.40 -6.96
CA LEU A 144 18.40 23.72 -6.46
C LEU A 144 18.39 24.77 -7.58
N ALA A 145 19.41 24.76 -8.47
CA ALA A 145 19.47 25.68 -9.60
C ALA A 145 18.29 25.50 -10.57
N ILE A 146 17.91 24.24 -10.86
CA ILE A 146 16.73 23.94 -11.67
C ILE A 146 15.48 24.51 -10.99
N LEU A 147 15.21 24.18 -9.74
CA LEU A 147 14.03 24.65 -9.02
C LEU A 147 13.99 26.19 -8.90
N GLN A 148 15.13 26.83 -8.65
CA GLN A 148 15.22 28.28 -8.56
C GLN A 148 14.91 29.00 -9.87
N LYS A 149 15.30 28.42 -11.01
CA LYS A 149 14.94 28.91 -12.35
C LYS A 149 13.44 29.01 -12.53
N TYR A 150 12.67 28.06 -11.94
CA TYR A 150 11.22 27.97 -12.06
C TYR A 150 10.45 28.37 -10.80
N LYS A 151 11.06 29.08 -9.84
CA LYS A 151 10.47 29.40 -8.54
C LYS A 151 9.11 30.10 -8.57
N ASN A 152 8.75 30.73 -9.68
CA ASN A 152 7.47 31.41 -9.88
C ASN A 152 6.43 30.54 -10.63
N ASP A 153 6.81 29.32 -11.04
CA ASP A 153 5.87 28.41 -11.68
C ASP A 153 4.74 28.03 -10.72
N PRO A 154 3.47 28.08 -11.15
CA PRO A 154 2.34 27.72 -10.30
C PRO A 154 2.44 26.35 -9.64
N GLY A 155 3.12 25.38 -10.28
CA GLY A 155 3.28 24.03 -9.78
C GLY A 155 4.22 23.92 -8.58
N ILE A 156 5.14 24.88 -8.36
CA ILE A 156 6.13 24.78 -7.28
C ILE A 156 6.24 26.03 -6.37
N LYS A 157 5.64 27.14 -6.74
CA LYS A 157 5.85 28.44 -6.04
C LYS A 157 5.49 28.42 -4.55
N PHE A 158 4.55 27.57 -4.14
CA PHE A 158 4.11 27.44 -2.75
C PHE A 158 4.91 26.40 -1.97
N ASN A 159 5.47 25.42 -2.66
CA ASN A 159 6.17 24.27 -2.08
C ASN A 159 7.69 24.50 -2.03
N TYR A 160 8.25 25.07 -3.12
CA TYR A 160 9.68 25.32 -3.24
C TYR A 160 10.29 26.06 -2.05
N PRO A 161 9.70 27.15 -1.49
CA PRO A 161 10.28 27.83 -0.34
C PRO A 161 10.36 26.97 0.92
N LEU A 162 9.51 25.94 1.02
CA LEU A 162 9.45 25.05 2.18
C LEU A 162 10.56 23.99 2.18
N ILE A 163 11.02 23.53 1.01
CA ILE A 163 11.97 22.43 0.91
C ILE A 163 13.24 22.73 0.11
N GLY A 164 13.32 23.87 -0.58
CA GLY A 164 14.45 24.19 -1.47
C GLY A 164 15.82 24.25 -0.79
N ASP A 165 15.87 24.60 0.49
CA ASP A 165 17.12 24.65 1.28
C ASP A 165 17.49 23.31 1.93
N ILE A 166 16.61 22.30 1.87
CA ILE A 166 16.80 20.98 2.49
C ILE A 166 16.76 19.82 1.50
N LEU A 167 17.00 20.06 0.22
CA LEU A 167 16.93 19.04 -0.85
C LEU A 167 17.78 17.79 -0.56
N GLN A 168 18.89 17.94 0.16
CA GLN A 168 19.74 16.82 0.59
C GLN A 168 19.06 15.89 1.60
N PHE A 169 17.93 16.29 2.19
CA PHE A 169 17.09 15.49 3.08
C PHE A 169 15.75 15.13 2.45
N CYS A 170 15.69 15.10 1.14
CA CYS A 170 14.50 14.72 0.38
C CYS A 170 14.70 13.40 -0.35
N ASN A 171 13.59 12.76 -0.72
CA ASN A 171 13.54 11.75 -1.75
C ASN A 171 13.09 12.43 -3.05
N CYS A 172 13.61 11.98 -4.19
CA CYS A 172 13.17 12.41 -5.52
C CYS A 172 12.73 11.16 -6.27
N THR A 173 11.43 11.02 -6.54
CA THR A 173 10.85 9.79 -7.09
C THR A 173 10.12 10.07 -8.39
N PHE A 174 10.40 9.26 -9.40
CA PHE A 174 9.80 9.31 -10.73
C PHE A 174 8.73 8.24 -10.89
N THR A 175 7.63 8.60 -11.50
CA THR A 175 6.55 7.72 -11.94
C THR A 175 6.30 7.91 -13.43
N HIS A 176 5.37 7.15 -14.02
CA HIS A 176 4.99 7.30 -15.43
C HIS A 176 4.50 8.70 -15.80
N ASN A 177 3.98 9.47 -14.85
CA ASN A 177 3.33 10.76 -15.12
C ASN A 177 3.87 11.94 -14.30
N SER A 178 4.70 11.71 -13.28
CA SER A 178 5.19 12.79 -12.41
C SER A 178 6.57 12.52 -11.84
N VAL A 179 7.26 13.60 -11.47
CA VAL A 179 8.38 13.58 -10.52
C VAL A 179 7.91 14.23 -9.22
N GLU A 180 8.24 13.59 -8.10
CA GLU A 180 7.86 14.01 -6.75
C GLU A 180 9.11 14.18 -5.88
N ILE A 181 9.23 15.33 -5.20
CA ILE A 181 10.32 15.61 -4.25
C ILE A 181 9.69 15.83 -2.89
N GLU A 182 10.02 14.97 -1.94
CA GLU A 182 9.42 14.95 -0.60
C GLU A 182 10.51 14.82 0.47
N PRO A 183 10.46 15.61 1.57
CA PRO A 183 11.45 15.52 2.65
C PRO A 183 11.32 14.22 3.44
N TYR A 184 12.40 13.77 4.08
CA TYR A 184 12.41 12.57 4.95
C TYR A 184 11.43 12.70 6.13
N ALA A 185 11.24 13.90 6.64
CA ALA A 185 10.18 14.29 7.58
C ALA A 185 9.77 15.74 7.32
N ILE A 186 8.56 16.11 7.71
CA ILE A 186 8.03 17.45 7.45
C ILE A 186 8.77 18.51 8.31
N PRO A 187 9.44 19.50 7.72
CA PRO A 187 10.14 20.54 8.45
C PRO A 187 9.16 21.58 9.02
N ILE A 188 8.25 21.13 9.90
CA ILE A 188 7.13 21.92 10.41
C ILE A 188 7.57 23.18 11.16
N SER A 189 8.78 23.16 11.74
CA SER A 189 9.39 24.31 12.42
C SER A 189 9.59 25.54 11.53
N LYS A 190 9.56 25.37 10.20
CA LYS A 190 9.61 26.50 9.25
C LYS A 190 8.37 27.39 9.32
N ILE A 191 7.25 26.88 9.81
CA ILE A 191 6.04 27.65 10.06
C ILE A 191 6.08 28.17 11.50
N MET A 192 6.72 29.34 11.69
CA MET A 192 7.06 29.86 13.01
C MET A 192 5.83 30.12 13.90
N ALA A 193 4.73 30.58 13.34
CA ALA A 193 3.49 30.79 14.11
C ALA A 193 2.96 29.48 14.71
N PHE A 194 3.07 28.37 13.99
CA PHE A 194 2.69 27.04 14.49
C PHE A 194 3.73 26.51 15.50
N ALA A 195 5.02 26.60 15.17
CA ALA A 195 6.09 26.07 16.00
C ALA A 195 6.21 26.77 17.36
N ASN A 196 5.97 28.09 17.41
CA ASN A 196 6.10 28.92 18.60
C ASN A 196 4.76 29.12 19.33
N ALA A 197 3.64 28.54 18.87
CA ALA A 197 2.35 28.63 19.54
C ALA A 197 2.47 28.10 20.98
N GLN A 198 1.90 28.81 21.94
CA GLN A 198 1.92 28.43 23.37
C GLN A 198 1.16 27.12 23.61
N ARG A 199 0.05 26.92 22.85
CA ARG A 199 -0.74 25.69 22.89
C ARG A 199 -1.16 25.28 21.48
N ARG A 200 -0.99 23.99 21.22
CA ARG A 200 -1.45 23.31 20.00
C ARG A 200 -2.43 22.24 20.43
N ILE A 201 -3.65 22.30 19.93
CA ILE A 201 -4.75 21.36 20.24
C ILE A 201 -5.09 20.61 18.94
N PHE A 202 -5.03 19.30 19.00
CA PHE A 202 -5.33 18.43 17.88
C PHE A 202 -6.61 17.65 18.19
N MET A 203 -7.59 17.72 17.29
CA MET A 203 -8.88 17.08 17.46
C MET A 203 -9.11 16.06 16.35
N SER A 204 -9.61 14.90 16.69
CA SER A 204 -9.98 13.85 15.73
C SER A 204 -10.99 12.89 16.33
N ALA A 205 -11.90 12.39 15.49
CA ALA A 205 -12.85 11.36 15.88
C ALA A 205 -12.20 9.96 16.03
N THR A 206 -11.04 9.75 15.45
CA THR A 206 -10.34 8.44 15.40
C THR A 206 -8.87 8.62 15.72
N LEU A 207 -8.47 8.37 16.95
CA LEU A 207 -7.07 8.36 17.40
C LEU A 207 -6.66 6.93 17.69
N CYS A 208 -6.21 6.20 16.66
CA CYS A 208 -5.75 4.81 16.82
C CYS A 208 -4.23 4.64 16.69
N ASP A 209 -3.55 5.52 15.95
CA ASP A 209 -2.08 5.56 15.85
C ASP A 209 -1.62 6.98 15.58
N ASP A 210 -0.88 7.52 16.54
CA ASP A 210 -0.43 8.90 16.53
C ASP A 210 0.95 9.07 15.88
N SER A 211 1.50 8.00 15.28
CA SER A 211 2.79 8.05 14.59
C SER A 211 2.79 9.04 13.42
N GLN A 212 1.66 9.19 12.71
CA GLN A 212 1.52 10.19 11.66
C GLN A 212 1.54 11.62 12.21
N LEU A 213 0.90 11.85 13.37
CA LEU A 213 0.90 13.15 14.03
C LEU A 213 2.30 13.54 14.49
N THR A 214 3.06 12.59 15.05
CA THR A 214 4.45 12.81 15.43
C THR A 214 5.35 13.09 14.22
N SER A 215 5.18 12.33 13.13
CA SER A 215 6.02 12.52 11.93
C SER A 215 5.74 13.83 11.20
N VAL A 216 4.49 14.32 11.20
CA VAL A 216 4.06 15.51 10.45
C VAL A 216 4.07 16.76 11.31
N PHE A 217 3.46 16.71 12.50
CA PHE A 217 3.29 17.91 13.34
C PHE A 217 4.30 18.01 14.49
N ASP A 218 5.26 17.08 14.56
CA ASP A 218 6.29 17.06 15.61
C ASP A 218 5.67 17.13 17.03
N ILE A 219 4.74 16.20 17.27
CA ILE A 219 4.09 16.08 18.57
C ILE A 219 5.04 15.35 19.53
N ASP A 220 5.27 15.96 20.70
CA ASP A 220 6.07 15.39 21.78
C ASP A 220 5.38 14.16 22.41
N GLU A 221 6.19 13.24 22.93
CA GLU A 221 5.72 12.05 23.67
C GLU A 221 4.95 12.42 24.98
N ASN A 222 5.11 13.65 25.48
CA ASN A 222 4.49 14.16 26.71
C ASN A 222 3.17 14.89 26.47
N ILE A 223 2.50 14.69 25.36
CA ILE A 223 1.21 15.33 25.07
C ILE A 223 0.12 14.82 26.04
N GLU A 224 -0.74 15.75 26.50
CA GLU A 224 -1.93 15.40 27.26
C GLU A 224 -3.04 14.90 26.32
N ILE A 225 -3.55 13.70 26.57
CA ILE A 225 -4.64 13.11 25.78
C ILE A 225 -5.93 13.21 26.56
N ILE A 226 -6.93 13.84 25.93
CA ILE A 226 -8.30 13.91 26.44
C ILE A 226 -9.17 13.02 25.55
N SER A 227 -9.65 11.91 26.10
CA SER A 227 -10.52 10.98 25.37
C SER A 227 -11.79 10.67 26.17
N PRO A 228 -12.90 10.32 25.49
CA PRO A 228 -14.10 9.82 26.17
C PRO A 228 -13.78 8.61 27.06
N LYS A 229 -14.54 8.41 28.13
CA LYS A 229 -14.29 7.31 29.07
C LYS A 229 -14.66 5.93 28.54
N LEU A 230 -15.61 5.85 27.62
CA LEU A 230 -16.15 4.59 27.08
C LEU A 230 -16.26 4.68 25.55
N ALA A 231 -15.98 3.58 24.86
CA ALA A 231 -16.17 3.44 23.40
C ALA A 231 -17.64 3.20 23.00
N ALA A 232 -18.59 3.47 23.88
CA ALA A 232 -20.03 3.27 23.65
C ALA A 232 -20.66 4.23 22.62
N ASP A 233 -19.89 5.19 22.14
CA ASP A 233 -20.24 6.14 21.07
C ASP A 233 -20.01 5.59 19.66
N ILE A 234 -19.37 4.42 19.55
CA ILE A 234 -19.22 3.72 18.28
C ILE A 234 -20.49 2.92 18.00
N GLY A 235 -21.16 3.20 16.90
CA GLY A 235 -22.38 2.49 16.51
C GLY A 235 -22.16 1.03 16.13
N ASP A 236 -23.24 0.33 15.83
CA ASP A 236 -23.22 -1.11 15.58
C ASP A 236 -22.66 -1.44 14.19
N ARG A 237 -21.58 -2.24 14.13
CA ARG A 237 -21.01 -2.75 12.87
C ARG A 237 -21.00 -4.27 12.84
N MET A 238 -21.55 -4.85 11.78
CA MET A 238 -21.40 -6.27 11.46
C MET A 238 -20.30 -6.40 10.39
N ILE A 239 -19.13 -6.91 10.77
CA ILE A 239 -17.95 -7.01 9.88
C ILE A 239 -17.83 -8.45 9.36
N LEU A 240 -18.03 -8.65 8.07
CA LEU A 240 -18.06 -9.96 7.42
C LEU A 240 -16.96 -10.08 6.34
N PHE A 241 -16.30 -11.23 6.33
CA PHE A 241 -15.29 -11.62 5.34
C PHE A 241 -15.76 -12.90 4.62
N PRO A 242 -16.64 -12.82 3.61
CA PRO A 242 -17.23 -14.00 2.98
C PRO A 242 -16.19 -15.01 2.48
N GLN A 243 -15.14 -14.55 1.82
CA GLN A 243 -14.06 -15.38 1.30
C GLN A 243 -13.14 -15.97 2.39
N ALA A 244 -13.09 -15.41 3.58
CA ALA A 244 -12.37 -16.00 4.72
C ALA A 244 -13.15 -17.19 5.32
N TYR A 245 -14.47 -17.15 5.29
CA TYR A 245 -15.30 -18.26 5.76
C TYR A 245 -15.40 -19.37 4.71
N THR A 246 -15.56 -19.01 3.45
CA THR A 246 -15.66 -19.92 2.31
C THR A 246 -14.80 -19.39 1.15
N PRO A 247 -13.51 -19.82 1.03
CA PRO A 247 -12.58 -19.31 0.02
C PRO A 247 -13.01 -19.56 -1.45
N GLN A 248 -14.01 -20.40 -1.68
CA GLN A 248 -14.58 -20.66 -2.99
C GLN A 248 -15.55 -19.58 -3.46
N ILE A 249 -16.05 -18.72 -2.55
CA ILE A 249 -16.88 -17.58 -2.92
C ILE A 249 -16.06 -16.61 -3.74
N THR A 250 -16.55 -16.29 -4.93
CA THR A 250 -15.88 -15.38 -5.85
C THR A 250 -16.27 -13.92 -5.59
N ASP A 251 -15.47 -12.97 -6.09
CA ASP A 251 -15.83 -11.55 -6.09
C ASP A 251 -17.15 -11.31 -6.83
N GLN A 252 -17.44 -12.11 -7.89
CA GLN A 252 -18.67 -12.01 -8.65
C GLN A 252 -19.91 -12.43 -7.83
N ASP A 253 -19.80 -13.47 -7.00
CA ASP A 253 -20.89 -13.91 -6.13
C ASP A 253 -21.24 -12.81 -5.12
N ILE A 254 -20.22 -12.20 -4.50
CA ILE A 254 -20.39 -11.10 -3.55
C ILE A 254 -21.02 -9.89 -4.25
N LYS A 255 -20.52 -9.50 -5.44
CA LYS A 255 -21.07 -8.38 -6.22
C LYS A 255 -22.54 -8.58 -6.56
N ASN A 256 -22.91 -9.77 -7.05
CA ASN A 256 -24.30 -10.09 -7.38
C ASN A 256 -25.19 -9.97 -6.14
N LYS A 257 -24.73 -10.47 -5.00
CA LYS A 257 -25.50 -10.41 -3.75
C LYS A 257 -25.65 -8.98 -3.25
N LEU A 258 -24.61 -8.15 -3.35
CA LEU A 258 -24.68 -6.73 -2.99
C LEU A 258 -25.60 -5.92 -3.91
N ALA A 259 -25.68 -6.25 -5.20
CA ALA A 259 -26.62 -5.67 -6.14
C ALA A 259 -28.09 -5.96 -5.75
N GLU A 260 -28.37 -7.16 -5.18
CA GLU A 260 -29.70 -7.47 -4.62
C GLU A 260 -30.02 -6.54 -3.42
N TYR A 261 -29.07 -6.37 -2.48
CA TYR A 261 -29.25 -5.50 -1.30
C TYR A 261 -29.40 -4.01 -1.68
N ALA A 262 -28.81 -3.59 -2.80
CA ALA A 262 -28.91 -2.22 -3.29
C ALA A 262 -30.31 -1.80 -3.74
N ASN A 263 -31.24 -2.75 -3.89
CA ASN A 263 -32.65 -2.46 -4.14
C ASN A 263 -33.37 -1.88 -2.90
N ASP A 264 -32.90 -2.19 -1.72
CA ASP A 264 -33.54 -1.81 -0.46
C ASP A 264 -32.69 -0.83 0.37
N TYR A 265 -31.36 -0.84 0.20
CA TYR A 265 -30.42 -0.09 1.02
C TYR A 265 -29.36 0.63 0.19
N ASN A 266 -28.76 1.70 0.73
CA ASN A 266 -27.56 2.28 0.18
C ASN A 266 -26.36 1.36 0.46
N VAL A 267 -25.76 0.85 -0.63
CA VAL A 267 -24.54 0.08 -0.66
C VAL A 267 -23.42 0.94 -1.21
N VAL A 268 -22.41 1.22 -0.39
CA VAL A 268 -21.25 2.04 -0.78
C VAL A 268 -20.02 1.15 -0.89
N VAL A 269 -19.44 1.06 -2.07
CA VAL A 269 -18.25 0.27 -2.36
C VAL A 269 -17.04 1.17 -2.47
N ILE A 270 -16.02 0.94 -1.64
CA ILE A 270 -14.75 1.64 -1.75
C ILE A 270 -13.76 0.72 -2.47
N VAL A 271 -13.24 1.21 -3.60
CA VAL A 271 -12.26 0.50 -4.42
C VAL A 271 -10.92 1.23 -4.46
N PRO A 272 -9.77 0.54 -4.57
CA PRO A 272 -8.45 1.18 -4.55
C PRO A 272 -8.16 2.02 -5.81
N SER A 273 -8.74 1.68 -6.96
CA SER A 273 -8.39 2.30 -8.23
C SER A 273 -9.55 2.35 -9.22
N LYS A 274 -9.40 3.20 -10.26
CA LYS A 274 -10.35 3.25 -11.39
C LYS A 274 -10.45 1.90 -12.11
N ASN A 275 -9.35 1.16 -12.20
CA ASN A 275 -9.34 -0.14 -12.84
C ASN A 275 -10.23 -1.14 -12.07
N ARG A 276 -10.15 -1.16 -10.72
CA ARG A 276 -11.04 -2.01 -9.92
C ARG A 276 -12.49 -1.53 -9.96
N ALA A 277 -12.72 -0.23 -10.10
CA ALA A 277 -14.08 0.32 -10.27
C ALA A 277 -14.79 -0.23 -11.53
N ASN A 278 -14.05 -0.51 -12.60
CA ASN A 278 -14.60 -1.12 -13.83
C ASN A 278 -15.26 -2.49 -13.59
N PHE A 279 -14.84 -3.21 -12.56
CA PHE A 279 -15.49 -4.47 -12.16
C PHE A 279 -16.96 -4.28 -11.80
N TRP A 280 -17.37 -3.08 -11.39
CA TRP A 280 -18.72 -2.74 -10.95
C TRP A 280 -19.60 -2.11 -12.04
N ASN A 281 -19.06 -1.86 -13.25
CA ASN A 281 -19.77 -1.15 -14.34
C ASN A 281 -21.05 -1.83 -14.84
N ASP A 282 -21.15 -3.16 -14.66
CA ASP A 282 -22.32 -3.95 -15.08
C ASP A 282 -23.49 -3.89 -14.09
N VAL A 283 -23.26 -3.43 -12.86
CA VAL A 283 -24.28 -3.31 -11.81
C VAL A 283 -24.58 -1.86 -11.41
N THR A 284 -23.71 -0.90 -11.72
CA THR A 284 -23.95 0.52 -11.45
C THR A 284 -23.15 1.44 -12.36
N SER A 285 -23.72 2.61 -12.68
CA SER A 285 -23.04 3.74 -13.32
C SER A 285 -22.58 4.81 -12.33
N GLU A 286 -22.90 4.66 -11.04
CA GLU A 286 -22.66 5.62 -9.99
C GLU A 286 -21.24 5.46 -9.44
N ILE A 287 -20.23 5.86 -10.23
CA ILE A 287 -18.82 5.75 -9.90
C ILE A 287 -18.22 7.14 -9.71
N TYR A 288 -17.66 7.38 -8.53
CA TYR A 288 -17.15 8.67 -8.10
C TYR A 288 -15.67 8.61 -7.74
N SER A 289 -14.92 9.61 -8.17
CA SER A 289 -13.51 9.80 -7.87
C SER A 289 -13.29 11.17 -7.23
N ALA A 290 -12.05 11.54 -6.91
CA ALA A 290 -11.72 12.84 -6.32
C ALA A 290 -12.31 14.05 -7.08
N ILE A 291 -12.51 13.93 -8.39
CA ILE A 291 -12.99 15.03 -9.24
C ILE A 291 -14.49 15.33 -8.99
N ASN A 292 -15.31 14.28 -8.77
CA ASN A 292 -16.77 14.38 -8.68
C ASN A 292 -17.36 13.85 -7.37
N ILE A 293 -16.51 13.68 -6.35
CA ILE A 293 -16.91 13.09 -5.07
C ILE A 293 -17.96 13.91 -4.32
N VAL A 294 -17.90 15.23 -4.40
CA VAL A 294 -18.85 16.13 -3.72
C VAL A 294 -20.27 15.88 -4.22
N ASP A 295 -20.44 15.76 -5.55
CA ASP A 295 -21.73 15.46 -6.16
C ASP A 295 -22.19 14.04 -5.80
N GLY A 296 -21.26 13.08 -5.78
CA GLY A 296 -21.52 11.72 -5.34
C GLY A 296 -22.05 11.65 -3.90
N VAL A 297 -21.38 12.31 -2.96
CA VAL A 297 -21.82 12.36 -1.55
C VAL A 297 -23.20 13.02 -1.41
N LYS A 298 -23.45 14.12 -2.10
CA LYS A 298 -24.78 14.76 -2.11
C LYS A 298 -25.87 13.81 -2.62
N LYS A 299 -25.58 13.07 -3.70
CA LYS A 299 -26.51 12.09 -4.27
C LYS A 299 -26.78 10.94 -3.29
N ILE A 300 -25.73 10.34 -2.74
CA ILE A 300 -25.84 9.25 -1.75
C ILE A 300 -26.72 9.69 -0.56
N ARG A 301 -26.49 10.89 -0.02
CA ARG A 301 -27.26 11.44 1.11
C ARG A 301 -28.73 11.71 0.77
N SER A 302 -29.03 11.97 -0.50
CA SER A 302 -30.40 12.24 -0.96
C SER A 302 -31.22 10.98 -1.28
N GLN A 303 -30.57 9.82 -1.42
CA GLN A 303 -31.19 8.55 -1.77
C GLN A 303 -31.23 7.60 -0.57
N LYS A 304 -32.20 6.67 -0.57
CA LYS A 304 -32.35 5.65 0.48
C LYS A 304 -31.87 4.27 0.08
N HIS A 305 -31.67 4.04 -1.20
CA HIS A 305 -31.20 2.78 -1.79
C HIS A 305 -30.40 3.06 -3.06
N GLY A 306 -29.46 2.16 -3.37
CA GLY A 306 -28.63 2.22 -4.55
C GLY A 306 -27.23 1.64 -4.31
N LEU A 307 -26.47 1.44 -5.39
CA LEU A 307 -25.08 0.98 -5.34
C LEU A 307 -24.16 2.06 -5.87
N TYR A 308 -23.23 2.49 -5.05
CA TYR A 308 -22.31 3.60 -5.33
C TYR A 308 -20.87 3.14 -5.16
N VAL A 309 -20.00 3.44 -6.12
CA VAL A 309 -18.58 3.08 -6.09
C VAL A 309 -17.71 4.31 -5.89
N LEU A 310 -16.87 4.32 -4.89
CA LEU A 310 -15.98 5.42 -4.53
C LEU A 310 -14.53 5.00 -4.74
N VAL A 311 -13.81 5.71 -5.61
CA VAL A 311 -12.43 5.38 -5.97
C VAL A 311 -11.45 6.02 -4.99
N ASN A 312 -10.70 5.18 -4.27
CA ASN A 312 -9.64 5.55 -3.30
C ASN A 312 -10.11 6.57 -2.23
N LYS A 313 -11.31 6.33 -1.68
CA LYS A 313 -11.95 7.20 -0.67
C LYS A 313 -12.15 6.49 0.67
N TYR A 314 -11.05 5.98 1.22
CA TYR A 314 -11.01 5.39 2.56
C TYR A 314 -11.10 6.44 3.67
N ASP A 315 -10.88 7.72 3.36
CA ASP A 315 -10.93 8.86 4.27
C ASP A 315 -11.67 10.07 3.64
N GLY A 316 -11.89 11.12 4.43
CA GLY A 316 -12.42 12.41 3.96
C GLY A 316 -13.88 12.38 3.47
N ILE A 317 -14.67 11.34 3.81
CA ILE A 317 -16.09 11.25 3.48
C ILE A 317 -16.87 10.86 4.73
N ASP A 318 -18.07 11.40 4.87
CA ASP A 318 -19.01 11.10 5.94
C ASP A 318 -20.37 10.72 5.38
N LEU A 319 -20.83 9.50 5.70
CA LEU A 319 -22.06 8.90 5.19
C LEU A 319 -22.91 8.34 6.33
N PRO A 320 -23.49 9.23 7.17
CA PRO A 320 -24.25 8.81 8.35
C PRO A 320 -25.61 8.21 7.99
N ASN A 321 -26.11 7.34 8.86
CA ASN A 321 -27.46 6.78 8.85
C ASN A 321 -27.81 6.08 7.51
N ASP A 322 -28.96 6.39 6.90
CA ASP A 322 -29.42 5.77 5.66
C ASP A 322 -28.54 6.07 4.46
N SER A 323 -27.59 7.00 4.58
CA SER A 323 -26.61 7.27 3.51
C SER A 323 -25.68 6.07 3.27
N CYS A 324 -25.43 5.22 4.28
CA CYS A 324 -24.61 4.02 4.10
C CYS A 324 -25.02 2.91 5.08
N ARG A 325 -25.88 1.99 4.63
CA ARG A 325 -26.27 0.81 5.43
C ARG A 325 -25.35 -0.39 5.22
N ILE A 326 -24.69 -0.43 4.06
CA ILE A 326 -23.66 -1.43 3.76
C ILE A 326 -22.46 -0.71 3.16
N ILE A 327 -21.32 -0.86 3.82
CA ILE A 327 -20.05 -0.42 3.26
C ILE A 327 -19.24 -1.64 2.82
N VAL A 328 -18.67 -1.57 1.63
CA VAL A 328 -17.87 -2.65 1.04
C VAL A 328 -16.45 -2.12 0.82
N LEU A 329 -15.47 -2.82 1.37
CA LEU A 329 -14.07 -2.58 1.05
C LEU A 329 -13.63 -3.63 0.03
N ASP A 330 -13.45 -3.21 -1.21
CA ASP A 330 -13.12 -4.09 -2.33
C ASP A 330 -11.67 -3.86 -2.79
N GLY A 331 -10.75 -4.50 -2.09
CA GLY A 331 -9.32 -4.45 -2.37
C GLY A 331 -8.51 -3.64 -1.36
N ILE A 332 -7.20 -3.74 -1.49
CA ILE A 332 -6.23 -3.07 -0.60
C ILE A 332 -6.17 -1.58 -0.97
N PRO A 333 -6.25 -0.65 0.00
CA PRO A 333 -6.06 0.77 -0.26
C PRO A 333 -4.77 1.05 -1.03
N ASP A 334 -4.84 1.82 -2.11
CA ASP A 334 -3.69 2.20 -2.92
C ASP A 334 -2.98 3.42 -2.33
N ALA A 335 -1.67 3.49 -2.47
CA ALA A 335 -0.87 4.64 -2.08
C ALA A 335 -1.16 5.85 -2.97
N ARG A 336 -1.15 7.06 -2.39
CA ARG A 336 -1.50 8.30 -3.10
C ARG A 336 -0.30 8.98 -3.72
N THR A 337 0.85 8.94 -3.04
CA THR A 337 2.08 9.59 -3.50
C THR A 337 3.11 8.54 -3.96
N ALA A 338 4.10 8.99 -4.74
CA ALA A 338 5.19 8.14 -5.18
C ALA A 338 6.03 7.64 -3.98
N LEU A 339 6.24 8.49 -2.97
CA LEU A 339 6.96 8.12 -1.75
C LEU A 339 6.18 7.08 -0.93
N GLU A 340 4.86 7.20 -0.82
CA GLU A 340 4.04 6.19 -0.14
C GLU A 340 4.15 4.82 -0.84
N ARG A 341 4.09 4.80 -2.18
CA ARG A 341 4.29 3.56 -2.97
C ARG A 341 5.68 2.97 -2.76
N LEU A 342 6.71 3.82 -2.77
CA LEU A 342 8.09 3.42 -2.51
C LEU A 342 8.21 2.79 -1.12
N ARG A 343 7.64 3.44 -0.09
CA ARG A 343 7.63 2.95 1.29
C ARG A 343 6.85 1.64 1.44
N GLU A 344 5.67 1.54 0.83
CA GLU A 344 4.89 0.29 0.83
C GLU A 344 5.67 -0.89 0.21
N ASN A 345 6.46 -0.63 -0.84
CA ASN A 345 7.34 -1.63 -1.42
C ASN A 345 8.46 -2.03 -0.45
N TYR A 346 9.16 -1.05 0.12
CA TYR A 346 10.23 -1.33 1.10
C TYR A 346 9.72 -2.08 2.35
N LEU A 347 8.47 -1.87 2.73
CA LEU A 347 7.85 -2.51 3.89
C LEU A 347 7.06 -3.77 3.54
N GLN A 348 7.07 -4.20 2.27
CA GLN A 348 6.29 -5.35 1.83
C GLN A 348 6.74 -6.63 2.57
N GLY A 349 5.77 -7.28 3.23
CA GLY A 349 6.02 -8.48 4.05
C GLY A 349 6.46 -8.21 5.48
N SER A 350 6.76 -6.96 5.86
CA SER A 350 7.05 -6.57 7.24
C SER A 350 5.78 -6.43 8.06
N ILE A 351 5.94 -6.55 9.39
CA ILE A 351 4.85 -6.32 10.35
C ILE A 351 4.34 -4.87 10.26
N ASN A 352 5.25 -3.93 10.10
CA ASN A 352 4.93 -2.50 10.03
C ASN A 352 4.13 -2.17 8.76
N GLY A 353 4.48 -2.76 7.62
CA GLY A 353 3.72 -2.60 6.39
C GLY A 353 2.30 -3.17 6.49
N ILE A 354 2.12 -4.29 7.20
CA ILE A 354 0.78 -4.84 7.50
C ILE A 354 0.00 -3.87 8.38
N LYS A 355 0.59 -3.34 9.45
CA LYS A 355 -0.04 -2.40 10.38
C LYS A 355 -0.52 -1.14 9.67
N GLU A 356 0.31 -0.50 8.84
CA GLU A 356 -0.06 0.70 8.07
C GLU A 356 -1.29 0.44 7.17
N LYS A 357 -1.36 -0.73 6.52
CA LYS A 357 -2.52 -1.11 5.70
C LYS A 357 -3.78 -1.33 6.53
N ILE A 358 -3.66 -1.99 7.66
CA ILE A 358 -4.80 -2.24 8.58
C ILE A 358 -5.41 -0.93 9.05
N GLN A 359 -4.62 0.07 9.36
CA GLN A 359 -5.12 1.39 9.77
C GLN A 359 -5.93 2.08 8.68
N LYS A 360 -5.45 2.06 7.43
CA LYS A 360 -6.22 2.60 6.28
C LYS A 360 -7.54 1.84 6.08
N ILE A 361 -7.52 0.52 6.24
CA ILE A 361 -8.73 -0.32 6.14
C ILE A 361 -9.72 0.05 7.25
N GLU A 362 -9.27 0.22 8.49
CA GLU A 362 -10.14 0.59 9.61
C GLU A 362 -10.78 1.96 9.42
N GLN A 363 -10.03 2.93 8.90
CA GLN A 363 -10.58 4.24 8.53
C GLN A 363 -11.70 4.10 7.49
N GLY A 364 -11.51 3.25 6.48
CA GLY A 364 -12.55 2.93 5.48
C GLY A 364 -13.80 2.34 6.12
N MET A 365 -13.66 1.38 7.03
CA MET A 365 -14.79 0.77 7.76
C MET A 365 -15.56 1.77 8.64
N GLY A 366 -14.90 2.82 9.10
CA GLY A 366 -15.49 3.85 9.96
C GLY A 366 -16.41 4.84 9.23
N ARG A 367 -16.48 4.81 7.89
CA ARG A 367 -17.25 5.80 7.11
C ARG A 367 -18.77 5.62 7.18
N GLY A 368 -19.24 4.42 7.47
CA GLY A 368 -20.66 4.07 7.53
C GLY A 368 -21.33 4.26 8.89
N VAL A 369 -20.59 4.63 9.94
CA VAL A 369 -21.13 4.76 11.31
C VAL A 369 -20.54 5.98 11.99
N ARG A 370 -21.39 6.87 12.52
CA ARG A 370 -20.97 8.13 13.14
C ARG A 370 -21.53 8.40 14.55
N SER A 371 -22.47 7.64 15.01
CA SER A 371 -23.06 7.84 16.35
C SER A 371 -23.46 6.51 16.99
N THR A 372 -23.74 6.54 18.29
CA THR A 372 -24.20 5.39 19.08
C THR A 372 -25.46 4.70 18.53
N ASN A 373 -26.30 5.43 17.83
CA ASN A 373 -27.55 4.90 17.28
C ASN A 373 -27.45 4.53 15.79
N ASP A 374 -26.28 4.74 15.20
CA ASP A 374 -26.03 4.38 13.81
C ASP A 374 -25.57 2.93 13.68
N TYR A 375 -25.81 2.33 12.51
CA TYR A 375 -25.44 0.94 12.26
C TYR A 375 -25.10 0.74 10.78
N CYS A 376 -24.16 -0.18 10.51
CA CYS A 376 -23.71 -0.47 9.16
C CYS A 376 -23.18 -1.91 9.05
N GLY A 377 -23.54 -2.60 7.98
CA GLY A 377 -22.86 -3.81 7.56
C GLY A 377 -21.56 -3.48 6.86
N VAL A 378 -20.49 -4.16 7.24
CA VAL A 378 -19.17 -4.01 6.61
C VAL A 378 -18.81 -5.31 5.90
N ILE A 379 -18.66 -5.25 4.58
CA ILE A 379 -18.24 -6.39 3.78
C ILE A 379 -16.81 -6.17 3.30
N ILE A 380 -15.92 -7.10 3.60
CA ILE A 380 -14.55 -7.12 3.14
C ILE A 380 -14.43 -8.16 2.03
N MET A 381 -14.00 -7.73 0.84
CA MET A 381 -13.86 -8.60 -0.33
C MET A 381 -12.57 -8.34 -1.10
N GLY A 382 -12.27 -9.25 -2.02
CA GLY A 382 -11.02 -9.26 -2.77
C GLY A 382 -9.97 -10.13 -2.07
N ALA A 383 -9.55 -11.21 -2.73
CA ALA A 383 -8.68 -12.23 -2.13
C ALA A 383 -7.43 -11.66 -1.46
N ALA A 384 -6.79 -10.65 -2.06
CA ALA A 384 -5.59 -10.01 -1.51
C ALA A 384 -5.85 -9.26 -0.19
N LEU A 385 -7.00 -8.57 -0.06
CA LEU A 385 -7.38 -7.86 1.16
C LEU A 385 -7.76 -8.87 2.26
N VAL A 386 -8.57 -9.87 1.92
CA VAL A 386 -8.98 -10.93 2.84
C VAL A 386 -7.78 -11.70 3.36
N GLN A 387 -6.80 -12.01 2.50
CA GLN A 387 -5.54 -12.67 2.86
C GLN A 387 -4.78 -11.91 3.96
N ILE A 388 -4.64 -10.60 3.82
CA ILE A 388 -3.96 -9.76 4.83
C ILE A 388 -4.70 -9.86 6.17
N LEU A 389 -6.02 -9.76 6.16
CA LEU A 389 -6.86 -9.72 7.35
C LEU A 389 -7.12 -11.11 7.96
N TYR A 390 -6.87 -12.18 7.24
CA TYR A 390 -7.05 -13.55 7.75
C TYR A 390 -6.08 -13.87 8.89
N SER A 391 -4.91 -13.24 8.91
CA SER A 391 -3.92 -13.41 9.98
C SER A 391 -4.43 -12.81 11.31
N GLN A 392 -4.42 -13.62 12.37
CA GLN A 392 -4.73 -13.13 13.73
C GLN A 392 -3.83 -11.95 14.15
N LYS A 393 -2.59 -11.92 13.65
CA LYS A 393 -1.66 -10.83 13.90
C LYS A 393 -2.13 -9.53 13.25
N ALA A 394 -2.65 -9.59 12.02
CA ALA A 394 -3.22 -8.43 11.35
C ALA A 394 -4.45 -7.89 12.10
N VAL A 395 -5.36 -8.77 12.52
CA VAL A 395 -6.55 -8.40 13.31
C VAL A 395 -6.15 -7.72 14.62
N SER A 396 -5.00 -8.08 15.22
CA SER A 396 -4.54 -7.43 16.46
C SER A 396 -4.19 -5.95 16.31
N PHE A 397 -4.00 -5.46 15.09
CA PHE A 397 -3.71 -4.04 14.81
C PHE A 397 -4.96 -3.16 14.68
N PHE A 398 -6.15 -3.75 14.61
CA PHE A 398 -7.39 -2.98 14.74
C PHE A 398 -7.54 -2.38 16.14
N SER A 399 -8.31 -1.31 16.24
CA SER A 399 -8.76 -0.78 17.54
C SER A 399 -9.50 -1.83 18.34
N VAL A 400 -9.56 -1.65 19.66
CA VAL A 400 -10.22 -2.59 20.58
C VAL A 400 -11.67 -2.82 20.17
N ALA A 401 -12.39 -1.75 19.79
CA ALA A 401 -13.79 -1.83 19.36
C ALA A 401 -13.94 -2.61 18.04
N THR A 402 -13.13 -2.32 17.03
CA THR A 402 -13.18 -3.03 15.75
C THR A 402 -12.82 -4.51 15.91
N ARG A 403 -11.79 -4.83 16.72
CA ARG A 403 -11.46 -6.22 17.05
C ARG A 403 -12.61 -6.96 17.69
N LYS A 404 -13.33 -6.31 18.60
CA LYS A 404 -14.46 -6.92 19.27
C LYS A 404 -15.61 -7.17 18.31
N GLN A 405 -16.01 -6.18 17.52
CA GLN A 405 -17.07 -6.30 16.50
C GLN A 405 -16.75 -7.37 15.46
N TYR A 406 -15.50 -7.43 14.98
CA TYR A 406 -15.04 -8.49 14.10
C TYR A 406 -15.10 -9.87 14.76
N GLY A 407 -14.66 -9.97 16.02
CA GLY A 407 -14.65 -11.21 16.78
C GLY A 407 -16.07 -11.77 16.98
N ASP A 408 -17.03 -10.93 17.34
CA ASP A 408 -18.42 -11.31 17.53
C ASP A 408 -19.08 -11.79 16.22
N ALA A 409 -18.90 -11.05 15.12
CA ALA A 409 -19.37 -11.45 13.80
C ALA A 409 -18.72 -12.76 13.32
N SER A 410 -17.42 -12.92 13.55
CA SER A 410 -16.67 -14.13 13.21
C SER A 410 -17.16 -15.36 14.00
N GLN A 411 -17.48 -15.19 15.30
CA GLN A 411 -18.04 -16.28 16.11
C GLN A 411 -19.42 -16.71 15.63
N MET A 412 -20.28 -15.77 15.20
CA MET A 412 -21.58 -16.10 14.62
C MET A 412 -21.41 -16.94 13.33
N ASN A 413 -20.39 -16.66 12.54
CA ASN A 413 -20.13 -17.37 11.30
C ASN A 413 -19.34 -18.69 11.48
N LYS A 414 -18.58 -18.86 12.56
CA LYS A 414 -17.82 -20.10 12.86
C LYS A 414 -18.62 -21.23 13.48
N LYS A 415 -19.83 -20.98 13.95
CA LYS A 415 -20.66 -22.00 14.66
C LYS A 415 -21.16 -23.14 13.79
N LEU A 416 -20.84 -23.15 12.50
CA LEU A 416 -21.18 -24.25 11.58
C LEU A 416 -19.88 -24.81 10.98
N ASP A 417 -19.60 -26.06 11.18
CA ASP A 417 -18.39 -26.80 10.68
C ASP A 417 -18.37 -27.03 9.15
N THR A 418 -19.28 -26.41 8.41
CA THR A 418 -19.42 -26.55 6.97
C THR A 418 -19.19 -25.23 6.25
N ALA A 419 -18.62 -25.27 5.05
CA ALA A 419 -18.51 -24.14 4.15
C ALA A 419 -19.91 -23.54 3.91
N LYS A 420 -20.07 -22.25 4.24
CA LYS A 420 -21.36 -21.55 4.10
C LYS A 420 -21.57 -21.07 2.68
N SER A 421 -22.81 -21.13 2.23
CA SER A 421 -23.22 -20.43 1.01
C SER A 421 -23.16 -18.90 1.22
N ILE A 422 -23.11 -18.15 0.12
CA ILE A 422 -23.15 -16.67 0.17
C ILE A 422 -24.42 -16.19 0.86
N ASP A 423 -25.57 -16.84 0.62
CA ASP A 423 -26.86 -16.49 1.23
C ASP A 423 -26.86 -16.67 2.75
N GLU A 424 -26.25 -17.73 3.26
CA GLU A 424 -26.12 -17.95 4.71
C GLU A 424 -25.25 -16.89 5.36
N ILE A 425 -24.14 -16.48 4.72
CA ILE A 425 -23.29 -15.42 5.24
C ILE A 425 -24.02 -14.07 5.26
N PHE A 426 -24.72 -13.74 4.18
CA PHE A 426 -25.48 -12.50 4.08
C PHE A 426 -26.74 -12.50 4.96
N SER A 427 -27.30 -13.65 5.28
CA SER A 427 -28.38 -13.72 6.31
C SER A 427 -27.89 -13.29 7.69
N THR A 428 -26.60 -13.45 7.98
CA THR A 428 -25.98 -12.89 9.21
C THR A 428 -25.94 -11.36 9.17
N LEU A 429 -25.70 -10.75 8.00
CA LEU A 429 -25.74 -9.29 7.82
C LEU A 429 -27.11 -8.70 8.16
N ASP A 430 -28.17 -9.42 7.84
CA ASP A 430 -29.55 -9.00 8.10
C ASP A 430 -29.83 -8.72 9.58
N TYR A 431 -29.19 -9.41 10.51
CA TYR A 431 -29.34 -9.11 11.95
C TYR A 431 -28.91 -7.67 12.27
N CYS A 432 -27.85 -7.18 11.64
CA CYS A 432 -27.39 -5.80 11.83
C CYS A 432 -28.30 -4.82 11.08
N ILE A 433 -28.54 -5.06 9.78
CA ILE A 433 -29.27 -4.09 8.93
C ILE A 433 -30.73 -3.97 9.34
N LYS A 434 -31.37 -5.06 9.74
CA LYS A 434 -32.76 -5.08 10.20
C LYS A 434 -32.89 -4.78 11.70
N GLN A 435 -31.79 -4.47 12.37
CA GLN A 435 -31.72 -4.12 13.80
C GLN A 435 -32.42 -5.17 14.69
N ASP A 436 -32.04 -6.45 14.52
CA ASP A 436 -32.53 -7.52 15.39
C ASP A 436 -32.22 -7.21 16.86
N LYS A 437 -33.23 -7.32 17.73
CA LYS A 437 -33.12 -6.92 19.15
C LYS A 437 -32.03 -7.65 19.90
N ASN A 438 -31.83 -8.93 19.63
CA ASN A 438 -30.80 -9.73 20.29
C ASN A 438 -29.41 -9.31 19.84
N TRP A 439 -29.23 -9.09 18.50
CA TRP A 439 -27.99 -8.57 17.97
C TRP A 439 -27.61 -7.21 18.56
N VAL A 440 -28.54 -6.25 18.52
CA VAL A 440 -28.32 -4.90 19.06
C VAL A 440 -27.94 -4.97 20.55
N GLN A 441 -28.59 -5.81 21.33
CA GLN A 441 -28.25 -5.98 22.74
C GLN A 441 -26.84 -6.58 22.93
N ILE A 442 -26.46 -7.60 22.14
CA ILE A 442 -25.15 -8.23 22.21
C ILE A 442 -24.07 -7.22 21.80
N SER A 443 -24.23 -6.53 20.68
CA SER A 443 -23.29 -5.55 20.15
C SER A 443 -23.08 -4.39 21.14
N ARG A 444 -24.14 -3.79 21.64
CA ARG A 444 -24.06 -2.69 22.61
C ARG A 444 -23.46 -3.11 23.95
N ASN A 445 -23.82 -4.27 24.48
CA ASN A 445 -23.19 -4.81 25.68
C ASN A 445 -21.70 -5.10 25.48
N ALA A 446 -21.31 -5.56 24.31
CA ALA A 446 -19.92 -5.83 23.98
C ALA A 446 -19.07 -4.55 23.94
N LEU A 447 -19.64 -3.45 23.44
CA LEU A 447 -18.95 -2.15 23.31
C LEU A 447 -19.01 -1.32 24.61
N SER A 448 -20.09 -1.43 25.40
CA SER A 448 -20.31 -0.60 26.59
C SER A 448 -19.24 -0.76 27.69
N ASN A 449 -18.55 -1.90 27.72
CA ASN A 449 -17.49 -2.20 28.68
C ASN A 449 -16.08 -1.93 28.15
N LEU A 450 -15.94 -1.45 26.91
CA LEU A 450 -14.65 -1.15 26.32
C LEU A 450 -14.26 0.30 26.64
N GLY A 451 -13.07 0.48 27.21
CA GLY A 451 -12.45 1.80 27.35
C GLY A 451 -11.61 2.15 26.13
N TYR A 452 -11.50 3.45 25.84
CA TYR A 452 -10.45 3.92 24.92
C TYR A 452 -9.08 3.74 25.56
N GLU A 453 -8.09 3.42 24.73
CA GLU A 453 -6.69 3.44 25.16
C GLU A 453 -6.31 4.88 25.52
N LYS A 454 -5.70 5.06 26.70
CA LYS A 454 -5.37 6.38 27.25
C LYS A 454 -3.97 6.87 26.89
N GLU A 455 -3.18 6.05 26.23
CA GLU A 455 -1.79 6.36 25.90
C GLU A 455 -1.63 6.48 24.38
N LEU A 456 -0.92 7.52 23.97
CA LEU A 456 -0.43 7.66 22.60
C LEU A 456 0.42 6.44 22.24
N LYS A 457 0.00 5.69 21.25
CA LYS A 457 0.81 4.61 20.68
C LYS A 457 1.65 5.14 19.53
N VAL A 458 2.68 5.90 19.86
CA VAL A 458 3.68 6.31 18.88
C VAL A 458 4.75 5.24 18.79
N GLU A 459 5.02 4.76 17.58
CA GLU A 459 6.10 3.82 17.37
C GLU A 459 7.45 4.46 17.66
N LYS A 460 8.29 3.81 18.47
CA LYS A 460 9.65 4.24 18.76
C LYS A 460 10.43 4.60 17.50
N ALA A 461 10.24 3.84 16.42
CA ALA A 461 10.89 4.09 15.14
C ALA A 461 10.50 5.47 14.56
N THR A 462 9.23 5.86 14.62
CA THR A 462 8.77 7.16 14.13
C THR A 462 9.43 8.31 14.89
N VAL A 463 9.52 8.20 16.21
CA VAL A 463 10.19 9.19 17.07
C VAL A 463 11.68 9.30 16.73
N VAL A 464 12.35 8.16 16.53
CA VAL A 464 13.78 8.13 16.21
C VAL A 464 14.05 8.70 14.82
N LEU A 465 13.25 8.33 13.82
CA LEU A 465 13.35 8.88 12.45
C LEU A 465 13.16 10.40 12.46
N ARG A 466 12.14 10.89 13.19
CA ARG A 466 11.91 12.32 13.35
C ARG A 466 13.10 13.02 14.01
N LYS A 467 13.57 12.53 15.15
CA LYS A 467 14.73 13.10 15.88
C LYS A 467 16.00 13.08 15.01
N ALA A 468 16.26 12.01 14.25
CA ALA A 468 17.41 11.94 13.34
C ALA A 468 17.35 13.03 12.25
N PHE A 469 16.18 13.26 11.67
CA PHE A 469 15.95 14.34 10.72
C PHE A 469 16.18 15.71 11.36
N ASP A 470 15.61 15.98 12.53
CA ASP A 470 15.73 17.27 13.21
C ASP A 470 17.18 17.57 13.65
N TYR A 471 17.91 16.56 14.17
CA TYR A 471 19.34 16.73 14.49
C TYR A 471 20.16 17.07 13.24
N SER A 472 19.86 16.45 12.12
CA SER A 472 20.60 16.68 10.87
C SER A 472 20.23 18.02 10.24
N MET A 473 18.92 18.30 10.10
CA MET A 473 18.43 19.49 9.40
C MET A 473 18.66 20.78 10.22
N LEU A 474 18.29 20.78 11.52
CA LEU A 474 18.31 21.98 12.34
C LEU A 474 19.67 22.24 12.96
N LYS A 475 20.45 21.21 13.28
CA LYS A 475 21.68 21.31 14.06
C LYS A 475 22.94 20.91 13.28
N GLY A 476 22.80 20.37 12.06
CA GLY A 476 23.92 19.79 11.30
C GLY A 476 24.65 18.66 12.04
N ASN A 477 23.96 18.02 13.00
CA ASN A 477 24.56 16.98 13.85
C ASN A 477 24.28 15.58 13.29
N TYR A 478 24.92 15.25 12.18
CA TYR A 478 24.79 13.96 11.48
C TYR A 478 25.26 12.78 12.32
N VAL A 479 26.27 12.99 13.17
CA VAL A 479 26.81 11.93 14.05
C VAL A 479 25.75 11.50 15.05
N LYS A 480 25.02 12.44 15.66
CA LYS A 480 23.93 12.10 16.59
C LYS A 480 22.76 11.42 15.90
N ALA A 481 22.39 11.87 14.71
CA ALA A 481 21.38 11.24 13.89
C ALA A 481 21.75 9.77 13.57
N LEU A 482 22.99 9.53 13.15
CA LEU A 482 23.52 8.20 12.87
C LEU A 482 23.53 7.29 14.10
N GLU A 483 23.93 7.81 15.27
CA GLU A 483 23.88 7.06 16.54
C GLU A 483 22.46 6.60 16.88
N LEU A 484 21.47 7.49 16.75
CA LEU A 484 20.06 7.17 16.98
C LEU A 484 19.57 6.07 16.04
N MET A 485 19.91 6.18 14.75
CA MET A 485 19.51 5.19 13.74
C MET A 485 20.16 3.83 14.00
N ARG A 486 21.44 3.76 14.32
CA ARG A 486 22.16 2.51 14.67
C ARG A 486 21.52 1.80 15.85
N ASN A 487 21.17 2.53 16.89
CA ASN A 487 20.50 1.94 18.05
C ASN A 487 19.15 1.34 17.65
N LEU A 488 18.36 2.03 16.84
CA LEU A 488 17.08 1.53 16.36
C LEU A 488 17.24 0.28 15.49
N VAL A 489 18.18 0.26 14.56
CA VAL A 489 18.50 -0.90 13.70
C VAL A 489 18.88 -2.11 14.54
N ASN A 490 19.72 -1.93 15.59
CA ASN A 490 20.17 -3.03 16.45
C ASN A 490 19.04 -3.62 17.28
N GLU A 491 18.05 -2.83 17.69
CA GLU A 491 16.89 -3.30 18.46
C GLU A 491 15.81 -3.97 17.60
N THR A 492 15.84 -3.71 16.27
CA THR A 492 14.79 -4.19 15.35
C THR A 492 14.98 -5.68 15.04
N LYS A 493 13.89 -6.46 15.25
CA LYS A 493 13.88 -7.92 15.07
C LYS A 493 13.30 -8.37 13.72
N ASP A 494 12.35 -7.61 13.15
CA ASP A 494 11.76 -7.91 11.83
C ASP A 494 12.83 -7.70 10.74
N PRO A 495 13.22 -8.73 9.99
CA PRO A 495 14.33 -8.61 9.04
C PRO A 495 14.05 -7.57 7.94
N ILE A 496 12.85 -7.58 7.36
CA ILE A 496 12.49 -6.66 6.27
C ILE A 496 12.49 -5.22 6.77
N TYR A 497 11.89 -4.99 7.94
CA TYR A 497 11.88 -3.67 8.55
C TYR A 497 13.28 -3.22 8.95
N LYS A 498 14.12 -4.13 9.42
CA LYS A 498 15.54 -3.87 9.72
C LYS A 498 16.29 -3.41 8.47
N GLY A 499 16.12 -4.08 7.33
CA GLY A 499 16.73 -3.67 6.06
C GLY A 499 16.27 -2.27 5.63
N PHE A 500 14.98 -1.95 5.80
CA PHE A 500 14.47 -0.59 5.56
C PHE A 500 15.12 0.44 6.50
N LEU A 501 15.23 0.16 7.79
CA LEU A 501 15.88 1.08 8.74
C LEU A 501 17.38 1.23 8.49
N MET A 502 18.07 0.20 7.96
CA MET A 502 19.45 0.31 7.50
C MET A 502 19.59 1.21 6.27
N LEU A 503 18.62 1.21 5.35
CA LEU A 503 18.55 2.22 4.28
C LEU A 503 18.46 3.65 4.87
N GLU A 504 17.57 3.85 5.85
CA GLU A 504 17.43 5.16 6.51
C GLU A 504 18.72 5.54 7.28
N GLU A 505 19.41 4.59 7.93
CA GLU A 505 20.73 4.79 8.52
C GLU A 505 21.77 5.22 7.48
N ALA A 506 21.79 4.54 6.31
CA ALA A 506 22.74 4.84 5.23
C ALA A 506 22.59 6.28 4.71
N LYS A 507 21.36 6.83 4.66
CA LYS A 507 21.10 8.21 4.26
C LYS A 507 21.83 9.23 5.15
N TYR A 508 21.86 9.01 6.47
CA TYR A 508 22.58 9.88 7.41
C TYR A 508 24.07 9.56 7.44
N CYS A 509 24.46 8.28 7.26
CA CYS A 509 25.85 7.85 7.19
C CYS A 509 26.57 8.50 5.99
N GLN A 510 25.87 8.72 4.87
CA GLN A 510 26.42 9.37 3.67
C GLN A 510 27.03 10.75 3.98
N PHE A 511 26.48 11.51 4.91
CA PHE A 511 27.04 12.82 5.32
C PHE A 511 28.32 12.69 6.15
N VAL A 512 28.56 11.54 6.78
CA VAL A 512 29.71 11.31 7.67
C VAL A 512 30.80 10.52 6.95
N ASN A 513 30.42 9.42 6.32
CA ASN A 513 31.31 8.52 5.60
C ASN A 513 30.57 7.82 4.45
N PRO A 514 30.71 8.30 3.21
CA PRO A 514 30.07 7.73 2.03
C PRO A 514 30.38 6.24 1.79
N THR A 515 31.64 5.82 2.07
CA THR A 515 32.02 4.41 1.88
C THR A 515 31.28 3.49 2.85
N ASP A 516 31.14 3.89 4.10
CA ASP A 516 30.39 3.11 5.09
C ASP A 516 28.89 3.12 4.79
N ALA A 517 28.35 4.21 4.23
CA ALA A 517 26.96 4.27 3.78
C ALA A 517 26.66 3.20 2.72
N GLN A 518 27.57 3.00 1.75
CA GLN A 518 27.45 1.94 0.73
C GLN A 518 27.57 0.54 1.33
N ARG A 519 28.44 0.34 2.33
CA ARG A 519 28.55 -0.95 3.06
C ARG A 519 27.27 -1.26 3.84
N ILE A 520 26.68 -0.27 4.51
CA ILE A 520 25.42 -0.42 5.22
C ILE A 520 24.31 -0.79 4.22
N LEU A 521 24.23 -0.11 3.07
CA LEU A 521 23.25 -0.39 2.04
C LEU A 521 23.40 -1.79 1.45
N ALA A 522 24.63 -2.24 1.18
CA ALA A 522 24.91 -3.59 0.71
C ALA A 522 24.48 -4.65 1.75
N ALA A 523 24.77 -4.42 3.04
CA ALA A 523 24.32 -5.31 4.10
C ALA A 523 22.78 -5.29 4.28
N ALA A 524 22.14 -4.15 4.05
CA ALA A 524 20.68 -4.02 4.12
C ALA A 524 19.96 -4.88 3.08
N GLN A 525 20.58 -5.09 1.91
CA GLN A 525 20.06 -5.95 0.83
C GLN A 525 19.92 -7.43 1.27
N GLU A 526 20.71 -7.91 2.20
CA GLU A 526 20.57 -9.27 2.75
C GLU A 526 19.26 -9.44 3.55
N TYR A 527 18.71 -8.36 4.07
CA TYR A 527 17.46 -8.33 4.83
C TYR A 527 16.25 -7.95 3.99
N ASN A 528 16.45 -7.11 2.97
CA ASN A 528 15.37 -6.52 2.20
C ASN A 528 15.81 -6.19 0.76
N HIS A 529 15.39 -7.01 -0.19
CA HIS A 529 15.74 -6.84 -1.61
C HIS A 529 14.92 -5.75 -2.34
N HIS A 530 13.96 -5.12 -1.66
CA HIS A 530 13.13 -4.05 -2.27
C HIS A 530 13.75 -2.65 -2.14
N ILE A 531 14.84 -2.51 -1.38
CA ILE A 531 15.53 -1.22 -1.21
C ILE A 531 16.51 -0.95 -2.38
N PRO A 532 16.98 0.30 -2.59
CA PRO A 532 17.88 0.63 -3.69
C PRO A 532 19.16 -0.20 -3.69
N ASN A 533 19.68 -0.50 -4.89
CA ASN A 533 20.95 -1.19 -5.05
C ASN A 533 22.13 -0.27 -4.70
N PRO A 534 23.18 -0.79 -4.05
CA PRO A 534 24.42 -0.03 -3.85
C PRO A 534 25.12 0.25 -5.19
N ILE A 535 26.08 1.19 -5.20
CA ILE A 535 26.83 1.60 -6.41
C ILE A 535 27.47 0.40 -7.13
N ASP A 536 28.04 -0.54 -6.37
CA ASP A 536 28.70 -1.74 -6.92
C ASP A 536 27.71 -2.86 -7.31
N GLY A 537 26.41 -2.64 -7.19
CA GLY A 537 25.38 -3.67 -7.42
C GLY A 537 25.39 -4.78 -6.38
N ILE A 538 24.55 -5.80 -6.59
CA ILE A 538 24.45 -6.98 -5.72
C ILE A 538 25.39 -8.05 -6.27
N LYS A 539 26.30 -8.55 -5.40
CA LYS A 539 27.34 -9.52 -5.80
C LYS A 539 26.98 -10.98 -5.52
N THR A 540 25.94 -11.25 -4.75
CA THR A 540 25.59 -12.60 -4.30
C THR A 540 24.25 -13.02 -4.83
N ILE A 541 24.18 -14.15 -5.55
CA ILE A 541 22.93 -14.75 -6.02
C ILE A 541 22.39 -15.68 -4.94
N ASP A 542 21.08 -15.59 -4.66
CA ASP A 542 20.40 -16.41 -3.66
C ASP A 542 20.51 -17.91 -3.96
N ASP A 543 20.86 -18.67 -2.93
CA ASP A 543 20.89 -20.13 -2.98
C ASP A 543 19.47 -20.71 -2.79
N LEU A 544 18.77 -20.96 -3.90
CA LEU A 544 17.42 -21.55 -3.91
C LEU A 544 17.42 -23.05 -3.54
N LYS A 545 18.58 -23.70 -3.37
CA LYS A 545 18.68 -25.14 -3.04
C LYS A 545 18.33 -25.45 -1.59
N LYS A 546 18.20 -24.45 -0.72
CA LYS A 546 17.88 -24.62 0.71
C LYS A 546 16.39 -24.90 0.94
N ILE A 547 15.81 -25.88 0.20
CA ILE A 547 14.43 -26.31 0.39
C ILE A 547 14.36 -27.81 0.68
N LYS A 548 13.32 -28.21 1.41
CA LYS A 548 13.00 -29.61 1.70
C LYS A 548 12.24 -30.24 0.52
N ALA A 549 11.86 -31.51 0.66
CA ALA A 549 10.93 -32.15 -0.28
C ALA A 549 9.62 -31.34 -0.36
N GLN A 550 9.02 -31.25 -1.55
CA GLN A 550 7.93 -30.35 -1.89
C GLN A 550 6.77 -30.33 -0.87
N ALA A 551 6.18 -31.48 -0.56
CA ALA A 551 5.06 -31.56 0.39
C ALA A 551 5.51 -31.22 1.83
N GLN A 552 6.74 -31.59 2.23
CA GLN A 552 7.30 -31.22 3.52
C GLN A 552 7.54 -29.71 3.62
N GLN A 553 8.02 -29.08 2.54
CA GLN A 553 8.22 -27.63 2.49
C GLN A 553 6.91 -26.87 2.67
N ILE A 554 5.84 -27.32 2.04
CA ILE A 554 4.49 -26.72 2.19
C ILE A 554 4.00 -26.92 3.63
N ALA A 555 4.09 -28.14 4.17
CA ALA A 555 3.66 -28.43 5.53
C ALA A 555 4.38 -27.59 6.59
N ASP A 556 5.70 -27.38 6.43
CA ASP A 556 6.49 -26.58 7.35
C ASP A 556 6.16 -25.09 7.28
N MET A 557 5.96 -24.54 6.08
CA MET A 557 5.56 -23.13 5.89
C MET A 557 4.21 -22.79 6.54
N TYR A 558 3.35 -23.79 6.67
CA TYR A 558 1.99 -23.65 7.20
C TYR A 558 1.74 -24.50 8.45
N ALA A 559 2.78 -24.86 9.20
CA ALA A 559 2.66 -25.73 10.37
C ALA A 559 1.66 -25.22 11.40
N ASP A 560 1.72 -23.91 11.70
CA ASP A 560 0.87 -23.23 12.69
C ASP A 560 -0.32 -22.49 12.05
N LYS A 561 -0.60 -22.76 10.76
CA LYS A 561 -1.60 -22.04 9.99
C LYS A 561 -2.75 -22.94 9.55
N ASP A 562 -3.86 -22.30 9.21
CA ASP A 562 -5.05 -22.96 8.66
C ASP A 562 -4.89 -23.23 7.16
N VAL A 563 -5.50 -24.32 6.67
CA VAL A 563 -5.55 -24.64 5.25
C VAL A 563 -6.21 -23.51 4.42
N ASN A 564 -7.18 -22.80 4.98
CA ASN A 564 -7.85 -21.70 4.29
C ASN A 564 -6.87 -20.52 4.01
N GLU A 565 -5.90 -20.27 4.88
CA GLU A 565 -4.84 -19.28 4.61
C GLU A 565 -4.01 -19.68 3.38
N TYR A 566 -3.66 -20.96 3.25
CA TYR A 566 -2.95 -21.47 2.09
C TYR A 566 -3.79 -21.35 0.81
N ILE A 567 -5.08 -21.71 0.87
CA ILE A 567 -6.01 -21.62 -0.27
C ILE A 567 -6.18 -20.17 -0.73
N LEU A 568 -6.34 -19.24 0.20
CA LEU A 568 -6.40 -17.79 -0.11
C LEU A 568 -5.13 -17.30 -0.81
N ASN A 569 -3.96 -17.74 -0.33
CA ASN A 569 -2.68 -17.40 -0.97
C ASN A 569 -2.57 -17.96 -2.39
N MET A 570 -3.01 -19.21 -2.61
CA MET A 570 -3.07 -19.80 -3.93
C MET A 570 -4.03 -19.06 -4.86
N ASN A 571 -5.22 -18.70 -4.37
CA ASN A 571 -6.20 -17.95 -5.17
C ASN A 571 -5.63 -16.59 -5.60
N VAL A 572 -4.99 -15.84 -4.69
CA VAL A 572 -4.32 -14.58 -5.03
C VAL A 572 -3.27 -14.77 -6.13
N ALA A 573 -2.46 -15.82 -6.01
CA ALA A 573 -1.41 -16.08 -6.99
C ALA A 573 -2.00 -16.43 -8.37
N ILE A 574 -2.95 -17.36 -8.46
CA ILE A 574 -3.49 -17.80 -9.76
C ILE A 574 -4.43 -16.80 -10.42
N ASP A 575 -5.17 -15.98 -9.64
CA ASP A 575 -6.10 -15.01 -10.20
C ASP A 575 -5.37 -13.85 -10.89
N SER A 576 -4.17 -13.54 -10.42
CA SER A 576 -3.29 -12.54 -11.02
C SER A 576 -2.54 -13.01 -12.27
N LEU A 577 -2.55 -14.31 -12.58
CA LEU A 577 -1.93 -14.85 -13.79
C LEU A 577 -2.88 -14.70 -14.99
N VAL A 578 -2.83 -13.53 -15.65
CA VAL A 578 -3.68 -13.20 -16.80
C VAL A 578 -2.86 -12.66 -17.95
N PHE A 579 -3.24 -13.06 -19.19
CA PHE A 579 -2.70 -12.42 -20.39
C PHE A 579 -3.46 -11.11 -20.63
N ALA A 580 -2.86 -10.01 -20.24
CA ALA A 580 -3.46 -8.67 -20.36
C ALA A 580 -2.38 -7.59 -20.45
N PRO A 581 -2.63 -6.50 -21.19
CA PRO A 581 -1.73 -5.35 -21.24
C PRO A 581 -1.41 -4.79 -19.85
N SER A 582 -0.19 -4.30 -19.66
CA SER A 582 0.32 -3.67 -18.44
C SER A 582 0.12 -4.54 -17.18
N SER A 583 0.28 -5.86 -17.29
CA SER A 583 0.10 -6.80 -16.18
C SER A 583 1.39 -7.54 -15.77
N TYR A 584 2.51 -7.33 -16.49
CA TYR A 584 3.70 -8.17 -16.34
C TYR A 584 4.26 -8.20 -14.90
N ARG A 585 4.32 -7.06 -14.20
CA ARG A 585 4.86 -7.01 -12.82
C ARG A 585 4.06 -7.85 -11.86
N VAL A 586 2.73 -7.76 -11.94
CA VAL A 586 1.83 -8.55 -11.10
C VAL A 586 1.90 -10.01 -11.50
N PHE A 587 1.98 -10.29 -12.79
CA PHE A 587 2.10 -11.65 -13.35
C PHE A 587 3.37 -12.35 -12.87
N GLU A 588 4.54 -11.76 -13.10
CA GLU A 588 5.84 -12.30 -12.71
C GLU A 588 5.94 -12.53 -11.19
N LYS A 589 5.48 -11.54 -10.40
CA LYS A 589 5.42 -11.65 -8.94
C LYS A 589 4.51 -12.79 -8.51
N SER A 590 3.35 -12.93 -9.12
CA SER A 590 2.38 -13.99 -8.79
C SER A 590 2.88 -15.36 -9.23
N LEU A 591 3.59 -15.43 -10.35
CA LEU A 591 4.23 -16.66 -10.80
C LEU A 591 5.36 -17.09 -9.85
N MET A 592 6.18 -16.14 -9.38
CA MET A 592 7.18 -16.40 -8.35
C MET A 592 6.52 -16.88 -7.05
N GLN A 593 5.42 -16.25 -6.65
CA GLN A 593 4.67 -16.65 -5.46
C GLN A 593 4.05 -18.04 -5.62
N LEU A 594 3.51 -18.37 -6.80
CA LEU A 594 3.00 -19.71 -7.09
C LEU A 594 4.08 -20.78 -6.90
N GLY A 595 5.30 -20.56 -7.40
CA GLY A 595 6.42 -21.47 -7.19
C GLY A 595 6.70 -21.73 -5.69
N LYS A 596 6.73 -20.67 -4.86
CA LYS A 596 6.87 -20.80 -3.40
C LYS A 596 5.73 -21.58 -2.76
N LEU A 597 4.50 -21.31 -3.15
CA LEU A 597 3.31 -22.01 -2.65
C LEU A 597 3.28 -23.48 -3.06
N LEU A 598 3.84 -23.82 -4.22
CA LEU A 598 4.03 -25.21 -4.64
C LEU A 598 5.21 -25.89 -3.91
N GLY A 599 5.86 -25.22 -2.94
CA GLY A 599 6.97 -25.78 -2.17
C GLY A 599 8.30 -25.78 -2.91
N TRP A 600 8.45 -24.98 -3.95
CA TRP A 600 9.67 -24.83 -4.75
C TRP A 600 10.49 -23.63 -4.30
N GLY A 601 11.81 -23.65 -4.56
CA GLY A 601 12.63 -22.43 -4.51
C GLY A 601 12.20 -21.49 -5.64
N SER A 602 12.01 -20.22 -5.35
CA SER A 602 11.51 -19.28 -6.37
C SER A 602 12.02 -17.87 -6.13
N SER A 603 12.55 -17.25 -7.18
CA SER A 603 13.05 -15.87 -7.17
C SER A 603 12.76 -15.15 -8.50
N ARG A 604 13.03 -13.85 -8.55
CA ARG A 604 12.94 -12.99 -9.74
C ARG A 604 14.30 -12.33 -10.00
N PRO A 605 15.23 -13.03 -10.66
CA PRO A 605 16.59 -12.53 -10.88
C PRO A 605 16.64 -11.19 -11.63
N ASP A 606 15.80 -11.01 -12.66
CA ASP A 606 15.75 -9.75 -13.40
C ASP A 606 15.39 -8.56 -12.49
N GLU A 607 14.44 -8.70 -11.59
CA GLU A 607 14.09 -7.64 -10.63
C GLU A 607 15.17 -7.45 -9.56
N MET A 608 15.81 -8.54 -9.10
CA MET A 608 16.77 -8.49 -7.99
C MET A 608 18.16 -8.00 -8.45
N TYR A 609 18.58 -8.39 -9.64
CA TYR A 609 19.95 -8.19 -10.12
C TYR A 609 20.06 -7.38 -11.40
N ASN A 610 18.95 -6.92 -11.98
CA ASN A 610 18.82 -6.29 -13.31
C ASN A 610 19.32 -7.17 -14.49
N ILE A 611 19.49 -8.46 -14.24
CA ILE A 611 19.92 -9.46 -15.22
C ILE A 611 19.36 -10.83 -14.86
N GLY A 612 19.12 -11.67 -15.86
CA GLY A 612 18.61 -13.02 -15.67
C GLY A 612 17.14 -13.14 -16.01
N PRO A 613 16.52 -14.30 -15.74
CA PRO A 613 15.13 -14.56 -16.10
C PRO A 613 14.14 -13.76 -15.25
N ASP A 614 12.94 -13.51 -15.81
CA ASP A 614 11.82 -12.91 -15.10
C ASP A 614 11.45 -13.72 -13.85
N VAL A 615 11.46 -15.06 -13.95
CA VAL A 615 11.26 -15.96 -12.81
C VAL A 615 12.18 -17.17 -12.90
N LEU A 616 12.79 -17.54 -11.78
CA LEU A 616 13.62 -18.74 -11.64
C LEU A 616 13.01 -19.63 -10.57
N TRP A 617 12.70 -20.90 -10.92
CA TRP A 617 12.26 -21.91 -9.98
C TRP A 617 13.31 -23.00 -9.78
N TYR A 618 13.58 -23.37 -8.53
CA TYR A 618 14.29 -24.58 -8.18
C TYR A 618 13.29 -25.67 -7.78
N VAL A 619 13.22 -26.72 -8.55
CA VAL A 619 12.18 -27.78 -8.40
C VAL A 619 12.73 -29.06 -7.78
N GLY A 620 13.95 -29.01 -7.24
CA GLY A 620 14.63 -30.16 -6.62
C GLY A 620 15.57 -30.89 -7.60
N ASN A 621 16.41 -31.77 -7.06
CA ASN A 621 17.35 -32.61 -7.82
C ASN A 621 18.26 -31.83 -8.80
N LEU A 622 18.74 -30.65 -8.39
CA LEU A 622 19.57 -29.74 -9.20
C LEU A 622 18.89 -29.31 -10.51
N LYS A 623 17.56 -29.38 -10.58
CA LYS A 623 16.76 -28.90 -11.70
C LYS A 623 16.13 -27.56 -11.43
N TYR A 624 16.16 -26.70 -12.45
CA TYR A 624 15.57 -25.38 -12.43
C TYR A 624 14.61 -25.18 -13.60
N ALA A 625 13.68 -24.23 -13.47
CA ALA A 625 12.96 -23.66 -14.61
C ALA A 625 13.41 -22.20 -14.77
N VAL A 626 13.87 -21.89 -15.96
CA VAL A 626 14.25 -20.53 -16.38
C VAL A 626 13.09 -19.97 -17.19
N ILE A 627 12.38 -18.98 -16.66
CA ILE A 627 11.07 -18.56 -17.18
C ILE A 627 11.11 -17.11 -17.63
N GLU A 628 10.72 -16.88 -18.90
CA GLU A 628 10.46 -15.57 -19.47
C GLU A 628 8.96 -15.36 -19.66
N CYS A 629 8.44 -14.22 -19.20
CA CYS A 629 7.03 -13.88 -19.24
C CYS A 629 6.75 -12.85 -20.31
N LYS A 630 5.93 -13.20 -21.30
CA LYS A 630 5.46 -12.33 -22.38
C LYS A 630 3.93 -12.29 -22.37
N ASN A 631 3.36 -12.15 -21.15
CA ASN A 631 1.91 -12.18 -20.91
C ASN A 631 1.17 -10.94 -21.46
N GLU A 632 1.89 -9.90 -21.87
CA GLU A 632 1.32 -8.70 -22.51
C GLU A 632 1.37 -8.76 -24.05
N ALA A 633 1.96 -9.81 -24.61
CA ALA A 633 2.06 -9.94 -26.05
C ALA A 633 0.67 -10.03 -26.70
N THR A 634 0.48 -9.23 -27.74
CA THR A 634 -0.73 -9.24 -28.58
C THR A 634 -0.52 -9.89 -29.94
N SER A 635 0.74 -10.24 -30.27
CA SER A 635 1.11 -10.85 -31.53
C SER A 635 0.74 -12.34 -31.57
N GLU A 636 0.34 -12.81 -32.74
CA GLU A 636 0.12 -14.23 -33.01
C GLU A 636 1.42 -15.05 -33.12
N LYS A 637 2.56 -14.39 -33.21
CA LYS A 637 3.89 -15.00 -33.37
C LYS A 637 4.86 -14.45 -32.35
N ILE A 638 5.72 -15.31 -31.85
CA ILE A 638 6.80 -14.97 -30.91
C ILE A 638 7.96 -14.39 -31.72
N SER A 639 8.34 -13.17 -31.41
CA SER A 639 9.39 -12.44 -32.10
C SER A 639 10.79 -13.05 -31.87
N LYS A 640 11.72 -12.70 -32.77
CA LYS A 640 13.13 -13.02 -32.57
C LYS A 640 13.67 -12.48 -31.26
N ASP A 641 13.32 -11.24 -30.90
CA ASP A 641 13.79 -10.59 -29.67
C ASP A 641 13.34 -11.35 -28.42
N ASN A 642 12.08 -11.80 -28.37
CA ASN A 642 11.58 -12.62 -27.25
C ASN A 642 12.32 -13.96 -27.15
N CYS A 643 12.64 -14.58 -28.29
CA CYS A 643 13.44 -15.79 -28.35
C CYS A 643 14.86 -15.57 -27.79
N GLU A 644 15.52 -14.49 -28.21
CA GLU A 644 16.86 -14.13 -27.76
C GLU A 644 16.91 -13.79 -26.28
N GLN A 645 15.87 -13.21 -25.72
CA GLN A 645 15.76 -12.98 -24.26
C GLN A 645 15.79 -14.29 -23.48
N LEU A 646 15.01 -15.30 -23.87
CA LEU A 646 15.05 -16.59 -23.18
C LEU A 646 16.41 -17.29 -23.34
N LEU A 647 17.06 -17.21 -24.51
CA LEU A 647 18.41 -17.70 -24.72
C LEU A 647 19.44 -16.99 -23.83
N SER A 648 19.32 -15.67 -23.67
CA SER A 648 20.15 -14.87 -22.78
C SER A 648 19.98 -15.30 -21.33
N SER A 649 18.76 -15.51 -20.87
CA SER A 649 18.44 -15.98 -19.52
C SER A 649 18.98 -17.39 -19.24
N VAL A 650 18.94 -18.29 -20.23
CA VAL A 650 19.59 -19.62 -20.13
C VAL A 650 21.12 -19.47 -20.05
N SER A 651 21.72 -18.56 -20.84
CA SER A 651 23.14 -18.27 -20.77
C SER A 651 23.54 -17.72 -19.40
N TRP A 652 22.75 -16.77 -18.87
CA TRP A 652 22.93 -16.25 -17.52
C TRP A 652 22.89 -17.36 -16.48
N PHE A 653 21.93 -18.28 -16.55
CA PHE A 653 21.83 -19.43 -15.66
C PHE A 653 23.10 -20.30 -15.71
N LYS A 654 23.54 -20.66 -16.91
CA LYS A 654 24.76 -21.48 -17.10
C LYS A 654 26.05 -20.81 -16.57
N ASN A 655 26.11 -19.49 -16.59
CA ASN A 655 27.25 -18.72 -16.09
C ASN A 655 27.26 -18.54 -14.57
N ASN A 656 26.10 -18.63 -13.91
CA ASN A 656 25.95 -18.32 -12.49
C ASN A 656 25.67 -19.54 -11.61
N PHE A 657 25.36 -20.70 -12.22
CA PHE A 657 25.08 -21.93 -11.48
C PHE A 657 26.08 -23.04 -11.84
N PRO A 658 26.36 -23.96 -10.89
CA PRO A 658 27.26 -25.09 -11.13
C PRO A 658 26.86 -25.93 -12.35
N SER A 659 27.83 -26.55 -13.02
CA SER A 659 27.61 -27.32 -14.25
C SER A 659 26.78 -28.62 -14.06
N ASP A 660 26.62 -29.08 -12.83
CA ASP A 660 25.74 -30.21 -12.47
C ASP A 660 24.25 -29.80 -12.37
N CYS A 661 23.97 -28.49 -12.38
CA CYS A 661 22.61 -27.98 -12.43
C CYS A 661 22.10 -28.00 -13.88
N SER A 662 20.83 -28.40 -14.03
CA SER A 662 20.10 -28.35 -15.31
C SER A 662 18.92 -27.39 -15.26
N CYS A 663 18.55 -26.78 -16.37
CA CYS A 663 17.40 -25.94 -16.45
C CYS A 663 16.44 -26.36 -17.59
N ILE A 664 15.16 -26.07 -17.40
CA ILE A 664 14.12 -26.18 -18.43
C ILE A 664 13.76 -24.75 -18.82
N PRO A 665 14.09 -24.32 -20.05
CA PRO A 665 13.72 -23.00 -20.55
C PRO A 665 12.22 -22.94 -20.84
N ILE A 666 11.51 -21.96 -20.28
CA ILE A 666 10.08 -21.81 -20.45
C ILE A 666 9.75 -20.39 -20.90
N MET A 667 8.97 -20.27 -21.95
CA MET A 667 8.37 -19.00 -22.32
C MET A 667 6.87 -19.02 -22.06
N ILE A 668 6.37 -18.01 -21.37
CA ILE A 668 4.94 -17.78 -21.17
C ILE A 668 4.49 -16.72 -22.18
N HIS A 669 3.69 -17.17 -23.16
CA HIS A 669 3.23 -16.29 -24.24
C HIS A 669 1.84 -16.77 -24.73
N PRO A 670 0.93 -15.87 -25.15
CA PRO A 670 -0.40 -16.27 -25.65
C PRO A 670 -0.37 -17.23 -26.84
N SER A 671 0.70 -17.19 -27.64
CA SER A 671 0.94 -18.09 -28.79
C SER A 671 2.11 -19.01 -28.53
N VAL A 672 2.12 -20.17 -29.20
CA VAL A 672 3.24 -21.12 -29.23
C VAL A 672 4.03 -21.09 -30.54
N LYS A 673 3.69 -20.18 -31.47
CA LYS A 673 4.29 -20.09 -32.81
C LYS A 673 5.44 -19.10 -32.84
N PHE A 674 6.65 -19.55 -33.15
CA PHE A 674 7.79 -18.63 -33.40
C PHE A 674 7.73 -18.06 -34.80
N ASP A 675 8.20 -16.81 -34.93
CA ASP A 675 8.48 -16.20 -36.23
C ASP A 675 9.63 -16.93 -36.96
N LYS A 676 9.59 -16.96 -38.28
CA LYS A 676 10.59 -17.62 -39.12
C LYS A 676 12.03 -17.10 -38.93
N HIS A 677 12.21 -15.92 -38.35
CA HIS A 677 13.51 -15.32 -38.06
C HIS A 677 14.00 -15.64 -36.64
N ALA A 678 13.19 -16.25 -35.80
CA ALA A 678 13.60 -16.72 -34.49
C ALA A 678 14.34 -18.07 -34.60
N SER A 679 15.18 -18.38 -33.64
CA SER A 679 15.93 -19.64 -33.58
C SER A 679 15.82 -20.25 -32.19
N PRO A 680 14.65 -20.78 -31.82
CA PRO A 680 14.44 -21.39 -30.50
C PRO A 680 15.30 -22.65 -30.32
N ALA A 681 15.74 -22.92 -29.11
CA ALA A 681 16.44 -24.15 -28.78
C ALA A 681 15.43 -25.32 -28.67
N GLU A 682 15.87 -26.54 -28.97
CA GLU A 682 15.01 -27.76 -29.02
C GLU A 682 14.32 -28.05 -27.69
N ASP A 683 14.93 -27.67 -26.57
CA ASP A 683 14.42 -27.89 -25.21
C ASP A 683 13.49 -26.79 -24.70
N PHE A 684 13.15 -25.79 -25.51
CA PHE A 684 12.21 -24.74 -25.13
C PHE A 684 10.80 -25.31 -24.91
N ARG A 685 10.20 -24.90 -23.80
CA ARG A 685 8.81 -25.22 -23.44
C ARG A 685 7.96 -23.96 -23.42
N MET A 686 6.69 -24.11 -23.71
CA MET A 686 5.72 -23.02 -23.78
C MET A 686 4.61 -23.19 -22.75
N ILE A 687 4.18 -22.06 -22.15
CA ILE A 687 2.92 -21.97 -21.43
C ILE A 687 2.06 -20.93 -22.16
N ASP A 688 1.09 -21.42 -22.90
CA ASP A 688 0.12 -20.60 -23.62
C ASP A 688 -1.15 -20.37 -22.79
N THR A 689 -2.14 -19.71 -23.37
CA THR A 689 -3.42 -19.45 -22.72
C THR A 689 -4.15 -20.73 -22.27
N ALA A 690 -4.08 -21.79 -23.07
CA ALA A 690 -4.74 -23.05 -22.73
C ALA A 690 -4.06 -23.77 -21.57
N MET A 691 -2.70 -23.80 -21.58
CA MET A 691 -1.91 -24.40 -20.51
C MET A 691 -2.07 -23.62 -19.19
N LEU A 692 -2.05 -22.28 -19.26
CA LEU A 692 -2.25 -21.44 -18.09
C LEU A 692 -3.64 -21.63 -17.46
N ASN A 693 -4.69 -21.65 -18.27
CA ASN A 693 -6.06 -21.90 -17.79
C ASN A 693 -6.20 -23.29 -17.18
N ARG A 694 -5.60 -24.31 -17.80
CA ARG A 694 -5.56 -25.67 -17.26
C ARG A 694 -4.84 -25.74 -15.91
N LEU A 695 -3.71 -25.04 -15.77
CA LEU A 695 -2.99 -24.92 -14.52
C LEU A 695 -3.88 -24.29 -13.43
N LYS A 696 -4.50 -23.15 -13.72
CA LYS A 696 -5.38 -22.42 -12.78
C LYS A 696 -6.54 -23.30 -12.32
N GLU A 697 -7.19 -24.01 -13.24
CA GLU A 697 -8.30 -24.92 -12.93
C GLU A 697 -7.85 -26.07 -12.01
N ASN A 698 -6.72 -26.69 -12.30
CA ASN A 698 -6.23 -27.81 -11.49
C ASN A 698 -5.70 -27.35 -10.13
N VAL A 699 -5.12 -26.17 -10.03
CA VAL A 699 -4.75 -25.57 -8.73
C VAL A 699 -6.02 -25.33 -7.89
N ARG A 700 -7.11 -24.84 -8.47
CA ARG A 700 -8.38 -24.68 -7.73
C ARG A 700 -8.93 -26.02 -7.26
N LYS A 701 -8.91 -27.05 -8.11
CA LYS A 701 -9.31 -28.42 -7.72
C LYS A 701 -8.42 -28.98 -6.61
N PHE A 702 -7.12 -28.76 -6.69
CA PHE A 702 -6.18 -29.12 -5.63
C PHE A 702 -6.52 -28.42 -4.32
N CYS A 703 -6.81 -27.11 -4.34
CA CYS A 703 -7.23 -26.35 -3.17
C CYS A 703 -8.51 -26.92 -2.52
N ILE A 704 -9.48 -27.35 -3.33
CA ILE A 704 -10.69 -28.02 -2.84
C ILE A 704 -10.33 -29.36 -2.18
N ALA A 705 -9.47 -30.17 -2.81
CA ALA A 705 -9.08 -31.46 -2.29
C ALA A 705 -8.35 -31.38 -0.95
N ILE A 706 -7.45 -30.42 -0.76
CA ILE A 706 -6.71 -30.24 0.49
C ILE A 706 -7.54 -29.61 1.60
N SER A 707 -8.68 -29.00 1.29
CA SER A 707 -9.61 -28.46 2.31
C SER A 707 -10.29 -29.58 3.13
N VAL A 708 -10.25 -30.81 2.65
CA VAL A 708 -10.76 -31.99 3.38
C VAL A 708 -9.90 -32.22 4.62
N SER A 709 -10.58 -32.46 5.75
CA SER A 709 -9.91 -32.66 7.04
C SER A 709 -8.84 -33.78 6.98
N GLY A 710 -7.65 -33.47 7.49
CA GLY A 710 -6.53 -34.40 7.61
C GLY A 710 -5.62 -34.51 6.38
N VAL A 711 -5.95 -33.92 5.22
CA VAL A 711 -5.10 -33.99 4.02
C VAL A 711 -3.92 -33.01 4.12
N PHE A 712 -4.20 -31.74 4.37
CA PHE A 712 -3.20 -30.66 4.30
C PHE A 712 -2.04 -30.80 5.30
N LYS A 713 -2.33 -31.30 6.49
CA LYS A 713 -1.31 -31.50 7.58
C LYS A 713 -0.62 -32.85 7.50
N ASN A 714 -1.04 -33.75 6.62
CA ASN A 714 -0.42 -35.04 6.39
C ASN A 714 0.47 -34.99 5.14
N VAL A 715 1.79 -35.03 5.35
CA VAL A 715 2.78 -34.86 4.26
C VAL A 715 2.59 -35.90 3.15
N SER A 716 2.27 -37.16 3.49
CA SER A 716 2.03 -38.22 2.49
C SER A 716 0.76 -37.91 1.68
N ALA A 717 -0.36 -37.63 2.36
CA ALA A 717 -1.62 -37.32 1.70
C ALA A 717 -1.50 -36.04 0.84
N LEU A 718 -0.76 -35.04 1.30
CA LEU A 718 -0.48 -33.82 0.54
C LEU A 718 0.36 -34.14 -0.71
N SER A 719 1.38 -35.00 -0.58
CA SER A 719 2.21 -35.43 -1.72
C SER A 719 1.38 -36.18 -2.78
N ASP A 720 0.51 -37.09 -2.35
CA ASP A 720 -0.39 -37.85 -3.25
C ASP A 720 -1.38 -36.90 -3.94
N THR A 721 -1.87 -35.89 -3.22
CA THR A 721 -2.78 -34.90 -3.80
C THR A 721 -2.06 -34.00 -4.81
N LEU A 722 -0.82 -33.54 -4.54
CA LEU A 722 -0.01 -32.82 -5.52
C LEU A 722 0.21 -33.63 -6.80
N ASP A 723 0.45 -34.94 -6.68
CA ASP A 723 0.64 -35.82 -7.83
C ASP A 723 -0.67 -36.02 -8.61
N THR A 724 -1.79 -36.21 -7.91
CA THR A 724 -3.12 -36.32 -8.52
C THR A 724 -3.47 -35.17 -9.44
N PHE A 725 -3.10 -33.94 -9.05
CA PHE A 725 -3.34 -32.73 -9.85
C PHE A 725 -2.15 -32.35 -10.73
N ASN A 726 -1.14 -33.21 -10.88
CA ASN A 726 0.08 -32.97 -11.66
C ASN A 726 0.84 -31.72 -11.22
N LEU A 727 0.85 -31.42 -9.92
CA LEU A 727 1.57 -30.26 -9.34
C LEU A 727 2.95 -30.65 -8.79
N THR A 728 3.36 -31.91 -8.91
CA THR A 728 4.74 -32.34 -8.71
C THR A 728 5.63 -31.89 -9.88
N PRO A 729 6.96 -31.73 -9.72
CA PRO A 729 7.83 -31.23 -10.80
C PRO A 729 7.65 -31.95 -12.13
N ASN A 730 7.66 -33.28 -12.14
CA ASN A 730 7.49 -34.04 -13.37
C ASN A 730 6.08 -33.92 -13.96
N GLY A 731 5.05 -33.92 -13.11
CA GLY A 731 3.67 -33.72 -13.51
C GLY A 731 3.44 -32.35 -14.11
N PHE A 732 4.01 -31.31 -13.49
CA PHE A 732 3.86 -29.91 -13.90
C PHE A 732 4.37 -29.67 -15.33
N PHE A 733 5.64 -29.98 -15.58
CA PHE A 733 6.21 -29.74 -16.91
C PHE A 733 5.58 -30.57 -18.01
N LYS A 734 5.08 -31.76 -17.70
CA LYS A 734 4.33 -32.60 -18.66
C LYS A 734 2.93 -32.06 -18.94
N SER A 735 2.22 -31.55 -17.94
CA SER A 735 0.78 -31.26 -18.04
C SER A 735 0.48 -29.81 -18.33
N TYR A 736 1.37 -28.87 -17.95
CA TYR A 736 1.15 -27.44 -18.03
C TYR A 736 2.14 -26.72 -18.93
N THR A 737 3.03 -27.46 -19.63
CA THR A 737 3.83 -26.91 -20.72
C THR A 737 3.58 -27.71 -22.00
N THR A 738 3.83 -27.08 -23.14
CA THR A 738 3.74 -27.69 -24.48
C THR A 738 4.97 -27.38 -25.30
N ASP A 739 5.16 -28.11 -26.40
CA ASP A 739 6.20 -27.79 -27.37
C ASP A 739 5.80 -26.56 -28.17
N TYR A 740 6.77 -25.86 -28.70
CA TYR A 740 6.54 -24.76 -29.61
C TYR A 740 6.27 -25.26 -31.05
N LEU A 741 5.66 -24.38 -31.84
CA LEU A 741 5.53 -24.57 -33.28
C LEU A 741 6.50 -23.61 -33.99
N TYR A 742 7.20 -24.15 -34.98
CA TYR A 742 8.10 -23.38 -35.84
C TYR A 742 7.52 -23.27 -37.24
N GLU A 743 7.43 -22.09 -37.79
CA GLU A 743 6.97 -21.89 -39.14
C GLU A 743 8.18 -22.09 -40.09
N ILE A 744 8.19 -23.21 -40.83
CA ILE A 744 9.21 -23.54 -41.83
C ILE A 744 9.08 -22.62 -43.06
#